data_7e4bfc10020ce7cdb7dd8d3a35ee5152
#
_entry.id   7e4bfc10020ce7cdb7dd8d3a35ee5152
#
_cell.length_a   1.000
_cell.length_b   1.000
_cell.length_c   1.000
_cell.angle_alpha   90.00
_cell.angle_beta   90.00
_cell.angle_gamma   90.00
#
_symmetry.space_group_name_H-M   'P 1'
#
loop_
_entity.id
_entity.type
_entity.pdbx_description
1 polymer ?
#
loop_
_entity_poly.entity_id
_entity_poly.type
_entity_poly.pdbx_seq_one_letter_code
_entity_poly.pdbx_strand_id
1 'polypeptide(L)'
;MDKATPLDSPGPCAYDGFAMNLIATSTFGLEAVVARELEALGYPAKIVSVGRIAFEGDEAAIFRANTWLRCADRVLIEVGSFGATDFGELFDRTNELPWERWIAPDAAFPVNGRSVKSKLSSVPACQKICKKAIVEKLRKAHHTATLPETGPPCVVEVSMLNDVATLTLDTTGAGLNKRGYRRKVGKAPLKETLAAGLVQLSFWKPDRPLLDPFCGGGTIGIEAALIGRNMAPGMNRTFAAGDWPASDSSLAARAIEEARDLALFDRPLEILGSDIDPEQAQLARDHAHHAGLGNSLKFSVKAFADLDCDLEYGCLFCNPPYAERIGAKSDVEEIYRSMPDVLRRLKTWSHYILTSYRRFEAIVGQKADRRRKLYNGPIECTYFQFDGPRPPKGWTNGPAQATSAPEAVVQAFGGLDQRAESQAEMFANRLAKQARHLRKWPGRGITCYRLYDRDIPEIPLAVDLYAGRLHIAEYDRPHDRTAGQHADWLERMASAAGERLAIRPENIFLKRRRRQRGTDQYEKVSEDATPRVTVSEGGCKFLVNLSDYIDTGLFLDHRITRGMVRDESAGKRMVNLFAYTGAFSVYSAAGGAVSTTTVDLSNTYLDWARANFRLNGIAGDSHRFVRSGAMEFIRDHAPGAQYDLAVVDPPTFSNSKSAAGVFDIQRDYVELLTGLAQLMSPGGVIYFSTNFKRFKFDESAVPGAAPREISRQTVPEDFRNKRIHRCWRIVVDDKD
;
A
#
# COMPACT_ATOMS: atom_id res chain seq x y z
N MET A 1 -32.94 1.52 1.03
CA MET A 1 -32.89 3.00 0.89
C MET A 1 -33.48 3.60 2.16
N ASP A 2 -32.67 3.63 3.23
CA ASP A 2 -33.08 4.33 4.45
C ASP A 2 -32.60 5.78 4.35
N LYS A 3 -33.56 6.70 4.48
CA LYS A 3 -33.30 8.13 4.53
C LYS A 3 -32.39 8.39 5.73
N ALA A 4 -31.20 8.92 5.46
CA ALA A 4 -30.33 9.46 6.49
C ALA A 4 -31.15 10.47 7.29
N THR A 5 -31.23 10.30 8.61
CA THR A 5 -31.75 11.31 9.52
C THR A 5 -30.90 12.57 9.32
N PRO A 6 -31.51 13.75 9.01
CA PRO A 6 -30.72 14.98 8.92
C PRO A 6 -30.12 15.26 10.29
N LEU A 7 -28.83 15.61 10.33
CA LEU A 7 -28.26 16.39 11.42
C LEU A 7 -29.19 17.61 11.61
N ASP A 8 -29.52 17.99 12.83
CA ASP A 8 -30.40 19.13 13.14
C ASP A 8 -30.02 20.33 12.27
N SER A 9 -30.82 20.52 11.21
CA SER A 9 -30.61 21.58 10.23
C SER A 9 -31.41 22.80 10.69
N PRO A 10 -30.87 24.00 10.61
CA PRO A 10 -31.65 25.20 10.90
C PRO A 10 -32.82 25.27 9.92
N GLY A 11 -34.02 25.36 10.43
CA GLY A 11 -35.23 25.56 9.62
C GLY A 11 -35.15 26.88 8.83
N PRO A 12 -35.99 27.05 7.78
CA PRO A 12 -36.01 28.29 7.00
C PRO A 12 -36.45 29.46 7.91
N CYS A 13 -35.54 30.44 8.09
CA CYS A 13 -35.91 31.76 8.60
C CYS A 13 -36.66 32.52 7.48
N ALA A 14 -37.93 32.82 7.70
CA ALA A 14 -38.68 33.69 6.80
C ALA A 14 -38.20 35.16 7.00
N TYR A 15 -37.54 35.70 5.98
CA TYR A 15 -37.21 37.12 5.87
C TYR A 15 -37.91 37.71 4.65
N ASP A 16 -38.55 38.87 4.81
CA ASP A 16 -39.20 39.65 3.75
C ASP A 16 -38.13 40.39 2.86
N GLY A 17 -37.28 39.63 2.19
CA GLY A 17 -36.26 40.15 1.25
C GLY A 17 -36.54 39.73 -0.18
N PHE A 18 -36.08 40.55 -1.17
CA PHE A 18 -36.15 40.20 -2.59
C PHE A 18 -35.29 38.97 -2.86
N ALA A 19 -35.92 37.91 -3.40
CA ALA A 19 -35.22 36.69 -3.83
C ALA A 19 -34.20 37.05 -4.96
N MET A 20 -32.98 36.53 -4.81
CA MET A 20 -31.88 36.69 -5.75
C MET A 20 -31.40 35.31 -6.25
N ASN A 21 -30.90 35.29 -7.47
CA ASN A 21 -30.19 34.13 -7.97
C ASN A 21 -28.75 34.11 -7.42
N LEU A 22 -28.42 33.07 -6.72
CA LEU A 22 -27.10 32.83 -6.13
C LEU A 22 -26.46 31.58 -6.76
N ILE A 23 -25.13 31.59 -6.84
CA ILE A 23 -24.36 30.47 -7.38
C ILE A 23 -23.28 30.08 -6.39
N ALA A 24 -23.33 28.87 -5.88
CA ALA A 24 -22.19 28.26 -5.18
C ALA A 24 -21.28 27.58 -6.20
N THR A 25 -19.97 27.80 -6.07
CA THR A 25 -18.97 27.14 -6.92
C THR A 25 -18.27 26.01 -6.18
N SER A 26 -17.94 24.90 -6.86
CA SER A 26 -17.24 23.79 -6.24
C SER A 26 -16.20 23.17 -7.18
N THR A 27 -15.30 22.38 -6.60
CA THR A 27 -14.44 21.49 -7.39
C THR A 27 -15.29 20.40 -8.05
N PHE A 28 -14.92 20.01 -9.29
CA PHE A 28 -15.56 18.92 -10.02
C PHE A 28 -15.74 17.66 -9.16
N GLY A 29 -16.93 17.09 -9.17
CA GLY A 29 -17.32 15.88 -8.47
C GLY A 29 -17.89 16.13 -7.06
N LEU A 30 -17.88 17.37 -6.56
CA LEU A 30 -18.50 17.78 -5.29
C LEU A 30 -19.82 18.54 -5.45
N GLU A 31 -20.29 18.76 -6.67
CA GLU A 31 -21.51 19.56 -6.95
C GLU A 31 -22.72 19.03 -6.20
N ALA A 32 -22.93 17.70 -6.22
CA ALA A 32 -24.03 17.06 -5.49
C ALA A 32 -23.90 17.13 -3.97
N VAL A 33 -22.66 17.28 -3.46
CA VAL A 33 -22.42 17.48 -2.02
C VAL A 33 -22.84 18.88 -1.63
N VAL A 34 -22.40 19.91 -2.40
CA VAL A 34 -22.77 21.31 -2.16
C VAL A 34 -24.28 21.52 -2.32
N ALA A 35 -24.92 20.88 -3.31
CA ALA A 35 -26.37 20.95 -3.43
C ALA A 35 -27.08 20.44 -2.17
N ARG A 36 -26.65 19.29 -1.61
CA ARG A 36 -27.18 18.79 -0.35
C ARG A 36 -26.91 19.69 0.87
N GLU A 37 -25.74 20.36 0.90
CA GLU A 37 -25.45 21.34 1.93
C GLU A 37 -26.42 22.53 1.87
N LEU A 38 -26.71 23.05 0.67
CA LEU A 38 -27.70 24.10 0.46
C LEU A 38 -29.13 23.69 0.82
N GLU A 39 -29.54 22.47 0.39
CA GLU A 39 -30.84 21.90 0.76
C GLU A 39 -31.00 21.75 2.28
N ALA A 40 -29.93 21.32 2.98
CA ALA A 40 -29.91 21.26 4.44
C ALA A 40 -30.02 22.62 5.11
N LEU A 41 -29.56 23.70 4.45
CA LEU A 41 -29.75 25.07 4.91
C LEU A 41 -31.16 25.63 4.57
N GLY A 42 -31.98 24.87 3.88
CA GLY A 42 -33.34 25.26 3.48
C GLY A 42 -33.42 25.92 2.10
N TYR A 43 -32.34 25.92 1.31
CA TYR A 43 -32.30 26.48 -0.02
C TYR A 43 -32.35 25.39 -1.12
N PRO A 44 -33.47 25.25 -1.85
CA PRO A 44 -33.52 24.35 -3.00
C PRO A 44 -32.41 24.67 -3.99
N ALA A 45 -31.63 23.65 -4.40
CA ALA A 45 -30.42 23.85 -5.20
C ALA A 45 -30.43 23.03 -6.47
N LYS A 46 -29.91 23.59 -7.57
CA LYS A 46 -29.80 22.96 -8.89
C LYS A 46 -28.39 23.03 -9.44
N ILE A 47 -27.82 21.92 -9.85
CA ILE A 47 -26.56 21.88 -10.58
C ILE A 47 -26.82 22.38 -12.00
N VAL A 48 -26.30 23.54 -12.34
CA VAL A 48 -26.51 24.20 -13.65
C VAL A 48 -25.40 23.92 -14.65
N SER A 49 -24.19 23.72 -14.15
CA SER A 49 -23.04 23.29 -14.94
C SER A 49 -21.95 22.69 -14.05
N VAL A 50 -20.89 22.19 -14.67
CA VAL A 50 -19.72 21.69 -13.93
C VAL A 50 -19.19 22.75 -12.99
N GLY A 51 -19.15 22.42 -11.68
CA GLY A 51 -18.66 23.28 -10.62
C GLY A 51 -19.57 24.47 -10.28
N ARG A 52 -20.86 24.48 -10.73
CA ARG A 52 -21.81 25.58 -10.44
C ARG A 52 -23.15 25.04 -9.99
N ILE A 53 -23.59 25.49 -8.85
CA ILE A 53 -24.85 25.12 -8.19
C ILE A 53 -25.65 26.39 -7.95
N ALA A 54 -26.77 26.55 -8.66
CA ALA A 54 -27.68 27.67 -8.50
C ALA A 54 -28.69 27.42 -7.39
N PHE A 55 -29.03 28.44 -6.64
CA PHE A 55 -30.05 28.47 -5.63
C PHE A 55 -30.65 29.87 -5.49
N GLU A 56 -31.85 29.99 -4.99
CA GLU A 56 -32.50 31.25 -4.70
C GLU A 56 -32.43 31.58 -3.22
N GLY A 57 -32.21 32.85 -2.90
CA GLY A 57 -32.17 33.33 -1.54
C GLY A 57 -32.17 34.86 -1.44
N ASP A 58 -32.31 35.34 -0.24
CA ASP A 58 -32.22 36.78 0.11
C ASP A 58 -30.79 37.14 0.50
N GLU A 59 -30.59 38.35 1.01
CA GLU A 59 -29.27 38.81 1.47
C GLU A 59 -28.74 37.99 2.66
N ALA A 60 -29.63 37.49 3.55
CA ALA A 60 -29.23 36.61 4.63
C ALA A 60 -28.69 35.26 4.11
N ALA A 61 -29.23 34.75 2.99
CA ALA A 61 -28.74 33.52 2.36
C ALA A 61 -27.28 33.64 1.90
N ILE A 62 -26.81 34.83 1.51
CA ILE A 62 -25.40 35.09 1.16
C ILE A 62 -24.51 34.79 2.34
N PHE A 63 -24.81 35.37 3.51
CA PHE A 63 -23.98 35.16 4.71
C PHE A 63 -24.10 33.77 5.29
N ARG A 64 -25.31 33.19 5.32
CA ARG A 64 -25.50 31.81 5.78
C ARG A 64 -24.78 30.80 4.88
N ALA A 65 -24.87 30.94 3.53
CA ALA A 65 -24.18 30.07 2.61
C ALA A 65 -22.64 30.17 2.76
N ASN A 66 -22.10 31.40 2.84
CA ASN A 66 -20.66 31.61 3.05
C ASN A 66 -20.18 31.05 4.41
N THR A 67 -21.01 31.12 5.44
CA THR A 67 -20.66 30.61 6.79
C THR A 67 -20.72 29.09 6.86
N TRP A 68 -21.70 28.45 6.25
CA TRP A 68 -22.01 27.02 6.46
C TRP A 68 -21.46 26.09 5.37
N LEU A 69 -21.29 26.55 4.11
CA LEU A 69 -20.86 25.64 3.03
C LEU A 69 -19.42 25.14 3.25
N ARG A 70 -19.30 23.83 3.32
CA ARG A 70 -18.04 23.14 3.58
C ARG A 70 -17.30 22.76 2.31
N CYS A 71 -18.06 22.40 1.26
CA CYS A 71 -17.51 21.87 0.00
C CYS A 71 -17.53 22.89 -1.15
N ALA A 72 -18.12 24.06 -0.95
CA ALA A 72 -18.08 25.14 -1.92
C ALA A 72 -16.75 25.93 -1.84
N ASP A 73 -16.30 26.43 -2.98
CA ASP A 73 -15.13 27.32 -3.07
C ASP A 73 -15.51 28.79 -2.92
N ARG A 74 -16.71 29.19 -3.44
CA ARG A 74 -17.25 30.57 -3.41
C ARG A 74 -18.77 30.58 -3.46
N VAL A 75 -19.36 31.69 -3.01
CA VAL A 75 -20.75 32.05 -3.19
C VAL A 75 -20.81 33.33 -4.02
N LEU A 76 -21.55 33.34 -5.10
CA LEU A 76 -21.65 34.43 -6.06
C LEU A 76 -23.09 34.91 -6.16
N ILE A 77 -23.33 36.22 -6.35
CA ILE A 77 -24.61 36.79 -6.76
C ILE A 77 -24.64 36.78 -8.30
N GLU A 78 -25.65 36.18 -8.91
CA GLU A 78 -25.90 36.36 -10.36
C GLU A 78 -26.58 37.68 -10.62
N VAL A 79 -25.81 38.63 -11.18
CA VAL A 79 -26.34 39.97 -11.52
C VAL A 79 -27.19 39.89 -12.78
N GLY A 80 -26.79 39.06 -13.73
CA GLY A 80 -27.59 38.81 -14.93
C GLY A 80 -26.96 37.73 -15.83
N SER A 81 -27.80 37.16 -16.67
CA SER A 81 -27.43 36.13 -17.68
C SER A 81 -28.15 36.42 -18.98
N PHE A 82 -27.43 36.48 -20.12
CA PHE A 82 -27.95 36.84 -21.41
C PHE A 82 -27.10 36.28 -22.57
N GLY A 83 -27.69 36.10 -23.75
CA GLY A 83 -26.95 35.74 -24.96
C GLY A 83 -26.07 36.90 -25.42
N ALA A 84 -24.84 36.61 -25.85
CA ALA A 84 -23.92 37.58 -26.45
C ALA A 84 -22.99 36.88 -27.45
N THR A 85 -23.13 37.23 -28.73
CA THR A 85 -22.36 36.64 -29.81
C THR A 85 -21.30 37.59 -30.38
N ASP A 86 -21.36 38.86 -30.02
CA ASP A 86 -20.37 39.89 -30.31
C ASP A 86 -20.11 40.85 -29.10
N PHE A 87 -19.10 41.69 -29.22
CA PHE A 87 -18.69 42.59 -28.13
C PHE A 87 -19.65 43.77 -27.90
N GLY A 88 -20.47 44.15 -28.91
CA GLY A 88 -21.50 45.16 -28.80
C GLY A 88 -22.64 44.66 -27.89
N GLU A 89 -23.20 43.49 -28.22
CA GLU A 89 -24.22 42.82 -27.41
C GLU A 89 -23.73 42.62 -25.95
N LEU A 90 -22.49 42.18 -25.80
CA LEU A 90 -21.89 42.01 -24.46
C LEU A 90 -21.81 43.30 -23.70
N PHE A 91 -21.42 44.41 -24.35
CA PHE A 91 -21.35 45.74 -23.77
C PHE A 91 -22.72 46.25 -23.33
N ASP A 92 -23.67 46.31 -24.28
CA ASP A 92 -25.00 46.89 -24.07
C ASP A 92 -25.76 46.19 -22.97
N ARG A 93 -25.82 44.84 -23.00
CA ARG A 93 -26.48 44.04 -22.00
C ARG A 93 -25.80 44.10 -20.62
N THR A 94 -24.47 44.19 -20.59
CA THR A 94 -23.74 44.41 -19.33
C THR A 94 -24.06 45.80 -18.73
N ASN A 95 -24.19 46.84 -19.56
CA ASN A 95 -24.53 48.20 -19.13
C ASN A 95 -25.97 48.35 -18.59
N GLU A 96 -26.90 47.50 -19.06
CA GLU A 96 -28.30 47.49 -18.60
C GLU A 96 -28.43 46.97 -17.17
N LEU A 97 -27.50 46.17 -16.65
CA LEU A 97 -27.57 45.56 -15.33
C LEU A 97 -27.45 46.56 -14.19
N PRO A 98 -28.06 46.29 -12.99
CA PRO A 98 -28.13 47.21 -11.86
C PRO A 98 -26.85 47.19 -11.01
N TRP A 99 -25.71 47.54 -11.57
CA TRP A 99 -24.41 47.51 -10.90
C TRP A 99 -24.33 48.43 -9.69
N GLU A 100 -24.99 49.59 -9.78
CA GLU A 100 -25.06 50.61 -8.72
C GLU A 100 -25.66 50.12 -7.41
N ARG A 101 -26.41 49.03 -7.48
CA ARG A 101 -26.96 48.37 -6.29
C ARG A 101 -25.87 47.77 -5.41
N TRP A 102 -24.80 47.31 -6.01
CA TRP A 102 -23.79 46.52 -5.33
C TRP A 102 -22.44 47.20 -5.24
N ILE A 103 -22.08 48.01 -6.24
CA ILE A 103 -20.77 48.60 -6.40
C ILE A 103 -20.84 50.05 -6.01
N ALA A 104 -20.24 50.41 -4.89
CA ALA A 104 -20.12 51.78 -4.41
C ALA A 104 -19.24 52.65 -5.36
N PRO A 105 -19.35 53.99 -5.31
CA PRO A 105 -18.57 54.88 -6.17
C PRO A 105 -17.07 54.76 -6.03
N ASP A 106 -16.59 54.34 -4.87
CA ASP A 106 -15.17 54.17 -4.54
C ASP A 106 -14.69 52.70 -4.58
N ALA A 107 -15.61 51.73 -4.70
CA ALA A 107 -15.27 50.32 -4.67
C ALA A 107 -14.29 49.93 -5.76
N ALA A 108 -13.31 49.07 -5.41
CA ALA A 108 -12.43 48.44 -6.39
C ALA A 108 -13.16 47.22 -7.01
N PHE A 109 -13.36 47.20 -8.33
CA PHE A 109 -14.10 46.07 -8.98
C PHE A 109 -13.29 45.47 -10.16
N PRO A 110 -12.30 44.62 -9.83
CA PRO A 110 -11.62 43.86 -10.87
C PRO A 110 -12.58 42.91 -11.56
N VAL A 111 -12.44 42.73 -12.89
CA VAL A 111 -13.25 41.83 -13.68
C VAL A 111 -12.43 40.58 -14.05
N ASN A 112 -12.80 39.46 -13.50
CA ASN A 112 -12.28 38.15 -13.89
C ASN A 112 -13.15 37.54 -15.01
N GLY A 113 -12.60 36.60 -15.79
CA GLY A 113 -13.38 36.00 -16.87
C GLY A 113 -12.97 34.57 -17.22
N ARG A 114 -13.90 33.91 -17.86
CA ARG A 114 -13.68 32.62 -18.55
C ARG A 114 -14.56 32.53 -19.79
N SER A 115 -14.12 31.78 -20.80
CA SER A 115 -14.92 31.51 -21.97
C SER A 115 -14.74 30.06 -22.40
N VAL A 116 -15.88 29.37 -22.62
CA VAL A 116 -15.92 27.97 -23.04
C VAL A 116 -16.96 27.82 -24.13
N LYS A 117 -16.58 27.26 -25.27
CA LYS A 117 -17.49 26.98 -26.43
C LYS A 117 -18.32 28.18 -26.83
N SER A 118 -17.73 29.38 -26.86
CA SER A 118 -18.40 30.62 -27.24
C SER A 118 -17.64 31.34 -28.33
N LYS A 119 -18.35 32.09 -29.17
CA LYS A 119 -17.78 32.95 -30.23
C LYS A 119 -16.85 33.98 -29.64
N LEU A 120 -17.24 34.56 -28.51
CA LEU A 120 -16.40 35.49 -27.74
C LEU A 120 -15.36 34.67 -26.93
N SER A 121 -14.31 34.18 -27.59
CA SER A 121 -13.29 33.33 -26.99
C SER A 121 -12.17 34.07 -26.26
N SER A 122 -11.94 35.36 -26.57
CA SER A 122 -10.90 36.17 -25.94
C SER A 122 -11.33 36.63 -24.55
N VAL A 123 -10.90 35.94 -23.52
CA VAL A 123 -11.18 36.27 -22.11
C VAL A 123 -10.74 37.70 -21.77
N PRO A 124 -9.52 38.17 -22.12
CA PRO A 124 -9.09 39.58 -21.82
C PRO A 124 -9.99 40.61 -22.52
N ALA A 125 -10.49 40.33 -23.73
CA ALA A 125 -11.40 41.23 -24.43
C ALA A 125 -12.76 41.31 -23.73
N CYS A 126 -13.35 40.15 -23.36
CA CYS A 126 -14.59 40.10 -22.58
C CYS A 126 -14.47 40.91 -21.26
N GLN A 127 -13.36 40.71 -20.52
CA GLN A 127 -13.10 41.45 -19.29
C GLN A 127 -13.05 42.95 -19.50
N LYS A 128 -12.34 43.44 -20.53
CA LYS A 128 -12.26 44.87 -20.87
C LYS A 128 -13.60 45.48 -21.24
N ILE A 129 -14.39 44.76 -22.07
CA ILE A 129 -15.72 45.21 -22.50
C ILE A 129 -16.66 45.31 -21.31
N CYS A 130 -16.75 44.22 -20.47
CA CYS A 130 -17.57 44.26 -19.27
C CYS A 130 -17.12 45.36 -18.30
N LYS A 131 -15.80 45.51 -18.05
CA LYS A 131 -15.28 46.56 -17.19
C LYS A 131 -15.69 47.95 -17.70
N LYS A 132 -15.58 48.21 -19.04
CA LYS A 132 -15.99 49.47 -19.66
C LYS A 132 -17.47 49.74 -19.46
N ALA A 133 -18.34 48.73 -19.75
CA ALA A 133 -19.78 48.85 -19.59
C ALA A 133 -20.19 49.19 -18.13
N ILE A 134 -19.57 48.50 -17.15
CA ILE A 134 -19.80 48.76 -15.72
C ILE A 134 -19.35 50.16 -15.35
N VAL A 135 -18.18 50.63 -15.78
CA VAL A 135 -17.68 51.97 -15.54
C VAL A 135 -18.66 53.03 -16.07
N GLU A 136 -19.16 52.89 -17.30
CA GLU A 136 -20.12 53.83 -17.89
C GLU A 136 -21.45 53.85 -17.13
N LYS A 137 -21.97 52.68 -16.72
CA LYS A 137 -23.16 52.55 -15.88
C LYS A 137 -23.00 53.24 -14.53
N LEU A 138 -21.91 52.95 -13.81
CA LEU A 138 -21.64 53.50 -12.48
C LEU A 138 -21.42 54.98 -12.49
N ARG A 139 -20.70 55.56 -13.51
CA ARG A 139 -20.51 56.98 -13.68
C ARG A 139 -21.84 57.72 -13.83
N LYS A 140 -22.76 57.14 -14.64
CA LYS A 140 -24.09 57.68 -14.82
C LYS A 140 -24.94 57.59 -13.57
N ALA A 141 -24.93 56.47 -12.91
CA ALA A 141 -25.75 56.18 -11.71
C ALA A 141 -25.30 57.03 -10.50
N HIS A 142 -23.98 57.18 -10.30
CA HIS A 142 -23.40 57.92 -9.19
C HIS A 142 -23.11 59.36 -9.48
N HIS A 143 -23.43 59.88 -10.68
CA HIS A 143 -23.21 61.27 -11.12
C HIS A 143 -21.75 61.72 -10.93
N THR A 144 -20.76 60.83 -11.20
CA THR A 144 -19.32 61.09 -11.04
C THR A 144 -18.56 60.94 -12.34
N ALA A 145 -17.53 61.75 -12.55
CA ALA A 145 -16.64 61.61 -13.70
C ALA A 145 -15.54 60.57 -13.51
N THR A 146 -15.21 60.22 -12.26
CA THR A 146 -14.11 59.30 -11.90
C THR A 146 -14.59 58.29 -10.86
N LEU A 147 -14.07 57.08 -10.96
CA LEU A 147 -14.23 56.00 -9.97
C LEU A 147 -12.84 55.71 -9.40
N PRO A 148 -12.53 56.10 -8.15
CA PRO A 148 -11.17 56.00 -7.62
C PRO A 148 -10.68 54.60 -7.35
N GLU A 149 -11.58 53.62 -7.25
CA GLU A 149 -11.28 52.19 -6.94
C GLU A 149 -10.39 52.01 -5.71
N THR A 150 -10.57 52.79 -4.67
CA THR A 150 -9.81 52.75 -3.42
C THR A 150 -10.56 52.09 -2.26
N GLY A 151 -11.84 51.84 -2.43
CA GLY A 151 -12.71 51.21 -1.44
C GLY A 151 -12.67 49.67 -1.45
N PRO A 152 -13.59 49.05 -0.72
CA PRO A 152 -13.65 47.58 -0.61
C PRO A 152 -13.74 46.89 -1.98
N PRO A 153 -13.09 45.69 -2.12
CA PRO A 153 -13.10 44.95 -3.37
C PRO A 153 -14.48 44.31 -3.63
N CYS A 154 -15.02 44.54 -4.82
CA CYS A 154 -16.22 43.91 -5.34
C CYS A 154 -15.90 43.17 -6.65
N VAL A 155 -15.44 41.93 -6.55
CA VAL A 155 -14.93 41.17 -7.70
C VAL A 155 -16.05 40.71 -8.61
N VAL A 156 -15.98 41.17 -9.88
CA VAL A 156 -16.91 40.75 -10.94
C VAL A 156 -16.33 39.53 -11.67
N GLU A 157 -17.15 38.53 -11.99
CA GLU A 157 -16.78 37.45 -12.91
C GLU A 157 -17.69 37.47 -14.15
N VAL A 158 -17.11 37.46 -15.36
CA VAL A 158 -17.82 37.21 -16.60
C VAL A 158 -17.56 35.79 -17.07
N SER A 159 -18.61 34.99 -17.17
CA SER A 159 -18.54 33.59 -17.64
C SER A 159 -19.28 33.44 -18.95
N MET A 160 -18.55 33.23 -20.05
CA MET A 160 -19.11 32.90 -21.36
C MET A 160 -19.23 31.37 -21.49
N LEU A 161 -20.43 30.86 -21.72
CA LEU A 161 -20.67 29.44 -21.96
C LEU A 161 -21.72 29.25 -23.05
N ASN A 162 -21.37 28.63 -24.17
CA ASN A 162 -22.27 28.40 -25.34
C ASN A 162 -22.96 29.72 -25.77
N ASP A 163 -22.20 30.79 -25.93
CA ASP A 163 -22.66 32.16 -26.30
C ASP A 163 -23.61 32.81 -25.28
N VAL A 164 -23.70 32.30 -24.05
CA VAL A 164 -24.41 32.95 -22.96
C VAL A 164 -23.38 33.56 -21.99
N ALA A 165 -23.51 34.85 -21.72
CA ALA A 165 -22.77 35.60 -20.72
C ALA A 165 -23.51 35.53 -19.38
N THR A 166 -22.88 35.03 -18.33
CA THR A 166 -23.34 35.16 -16.96
C THR A 166 -22.40 36.04 -16.19
N LEU A 167 -22.91 37.14 -15.63
CA LEU A 167 -22.18 38.11 -14.84
C LEU A 167 -22.50 37.93 -13.37
N THR A 168 -21.45 37.73 -12.57
CA THR A 168 -21.61 37.48 -11.13
C THR A 168 -20.70 38.37 -10.28
N LEU A 169 -21.07 38.58 -9.02
CA LEU A 169 -20.30 39.20 -7.98
C LEU A 169 -19.84 38.23 -6.92
N ASP A 170 -18.58 38.22 -6.60
CA ASP A 170 -18.01 37.33 -5.57
C ASP A 170 -18.27 37.90 -4.16
N THR A 171 -19.15 37.24 -3.42
CA THR A 171 -19.51 37.60 -2.05
C THR A 171 -18.51 37.14 -1.01
N THR A 172 -17.66 36.17 -1.39
CA THR A 172 -16.80 35.39 -0.48
C THR A 172 -15.49 36.12 -0.15
N GLY A 173 -14.86 36.77 -1.15
CA GLY A 173 -13.53 37.33 -1.02
C GLY A 173 -12.42 36.27 -1.02
N ALA A 174 -11.80 36.03 0.11
CA ALA A 174 -10.88 34.90 0.25
C ALA A 174 -11.65 33.56 0.13
N GLY A 175 -11.24 32.65 -0.75
CA GLY A 175 -11.98 31.40 -1.04
C GLY A 175 -12.35 30.62 0.22
N LEU A 176 -13.49 29.92 0.22
CA LEU A 176 -14.02 29.20 1.38
C LEU A 176 -13.08 28.10 1.90
N ASN A 177 -12.22 27.56 1.06
CA ASN A 177 -11.17 26.62 1.50
C ASN A 177 -10.20 27.23 2.52
N LYS A 178 -10.02 28.55 2.54
CA LYS A 178 -9.18 29.24 3.52
C LYS A 178 -9.94 29.43 4.84
N ARG A 179 -10.05 28.36 5.64
CA ARG A 179 -10.78 28.36 6.93
C ARG A 179 -10.13 29.23 8.01
N GLY A 180 -8.83 29.57 7.88
CA GLY A 180 -8.08 30.36 8.85
C GLY A 180 -7.23 29.54 9.83
N TYR A 181 -7.44 28.25 9.98
CA TYR A 181 -6.65 27.43 10.90
C TYR A 181 -5.23 27.10 10.38
N ARG A 182 -4.99 27.16 9.06
CA ARG A 182 -3.67 26.96 8.46
C ARG A 182 -2.86 28.24 8.45
N ARG A 183 -1.91 28.38 9.35
CA ARG A 183 -0.95 29.48 9.37
C ARG A 183 0.32 29.16 8.59
N LYS A 184 0.73 27.89 8.56
CA LYS A 184 1.85 27.40 7.75
C LYS A 184 1.32 26.44 6.69
N VAL A 185 1.81 26.57 5.47
CA VAL A 185 1.39 25.71 4.35
C VAL A 185 2.51 24.72 4.08
N GLY A 186 2.23 23.45 4.26
CA GLY A 186 3.13 22.35 3.87
C GLY A 186 3.26 22.23 2.35
N LYS A 187 4.13 21.34 1.88
CA LYS A 187 4.27 21.04 0.45
C LYS A 187 2.97 20.38 -0.05
N ALA A 188 2.20 21.11 -0.90
CA ALA A 188 1.00 20.62 -1.61
C ALA A 188 -0.12 20.01 -0.73
N PRO A 189 -0.71 20.78 0.17
CA PRO A 189 -1.75 20.30 1.08
C PRO A 189 -3.05 19.96 0.34
N LEU A 190 -3.81 18.98 0.89
CA LEU A 190 -5.19 18.73 0.48
C LEU A 190 -6.03 19.98 0.76
N LYS A 191 -6.88 20.43 -0.20
CA LYS A 191 -7.79 21.55 0.05
C LYS A 191 -8.81 21.16 1.12
N GLU A 192 -9.14 22.10 2.00
CA GLU A 192 -10.12 21.90 3.07
C GLU A 192 -11.50 21.56 2.52
N THR A 193 -11.95 22.21 1.44
CA THR A 193 -13.22 21.91 0.76
C THR A 193 -13.26 20.51 0.18
N LEU A 194 -12.12 20.00 -0.32
CA LEU A 194 -12.02 18.64 -0.80
C LEU A 194 -12.02 17.65 0.37
N ALA A 195 -11.27 17.92 1.44
CA ALA A 195 -11.25 17.07 2.64
C ALA A 195 -12.65 16.91 3.27
N ALA A 196 -13.39 18.02 3.42
CA ALA A 196 -14.79 17.99 3.85
C ALA A 196 -15.66 17.14 2.93
N GLY A 197 -15.43 17.26 1.60
CA GLY A 197 -16.12 16.46 0.58
C GLY A 197 -15.83 14.96 0.71
N LEU A 198 -14.58 14.55 0.96
CA LEU A 198 -14.22 13.14 1.19
C LEU A 198 -14.97 12.56 2.39
N VAL A 199 -15.02 13.30 3.50
CA VAL A 199 -15.74 12.89 4.70
C VAL A 199 -17.24 12.76 4.42
N GLN A 200 -17.87 13.72 3.76
CA GLN A 200 -19.32 13.69 3.46
C GLN A 200 -19.70 12.65 2.40
N LEU A 201 -18.77 12.22 1.56
CA LEU A 201 -18.97 11.15 0.58
C LEU A 201 -18.76 9.74 1.16
N SER A 202 -18.34 9.65 2.41
CA SER A 202 -18.09 8.41 3.13
C SER A 202 -19.30 7.96 3.98
N PHE A 203 -19.15 6.83 4.65
CA PHE A 203 -20.09 6.37 5.69
C PHE A 203 -19.70 6.80 7.10
N TRP A 204 -18.72 7.68 7.23
CA TRP A 204 -18.36 8.20 8.55
C TRP A 204 -19.50 9.02 9.16
N LYS A 205 -19.70 8.83 10.45
CA LYS A 205 -20.62 9.56 11.32
C LYS A 205 -19.89 9.89 12.62
N PRO A 206 -20.32 10.91 13.38
CA PRO A 206 -19.65 11.32 14.60
C PRO A 206 -19.53 10.25 15.70
N ASP A 207 -20.35 9.22 15.63
CA ASP A 207 -20.32 8.05 16.50
C ASP A 207 -19.33 6.96 16.06
N ARG A 208 -18.71 7.09 14.89
CA ARG A 208 -17.73 6.15 14.35
C ARG A 208 -16.32 6.69 14.47
N PRO A 209 -15.32 5.88 14.84
CA PRO A 209 -13.92 6.30 14.80
C PRO A 209 -13.49 6.72 13.38
N LEU A 210 -12.59 7.70 13.30
CA LEU A 210 -11.90 8.09 12.08
C LEU A 210 -10.41 7.91 12.27
N LEU A 211 -9.73 7.37 11.25
CA LEU A 211 -8.29 7.20 11.23
C LEU A 211 -7.71 7.70 9.91
N ASP A 212 -6.71 8.57 9.98
CA ASP A 212 -5.95 9.06 8.82
C ASP A 212 -4.46 8.74 9.01
N PRO A 213 -3.93 7.65 8.41
CA PRO A 213 -2.55 7.23 8.60
C PRO A 213 -1.53 7.97 7.71
N PHE A 214 -1.98 8.94 6.91
CA PHE A 214 -1.16 9.86 6.12
C PHE A 214 -1.64 11.28 6.35
N CYS A 215 -1.78 11.68 7.62
CA CYS A 215 -2.53 12.86 8.00
C CYS A 215 -1.90 14.19 7.55
N GLY A 216 -0.59 14.22 7.27
CA GLY A 216 0.09 15.46 6.95
C GLY A 216 -0.24 16.53 7.99
N GLY A 217 -0.68 17.71 7.53
CA GLY A 217 -1.15 18.78 8.42
C GLY A 217 -2.55 18.59 9.03
N GLY A 218 -3.09 17.37 9.07
CA GLY A 218 -4.31 16.99 9.78
C GLY A 218 -5.64 17.39 9.13
N THR A 219 -5.64 17.75 7.84
CA THR A 219 -6.81 18.39 7.20
C THR A 219 -8.07 17.54 7.23
N ILE A 220 -7.99 16.24 6.92
CA ILE A 220 -9.16 15.35 6.91
C ILE A 220 -9.74 15.23 8.31
N GLY A 221 -8.90 14.99 9.32
CA GLY A 221 -9.34 14.88 10.72
C GLY A 221 -9.96 16.17 11.25
N ILE A 222 -9.39 17.34 10.90
CA ILE A 222 -9.92 18.65 11.31
C ILE A 222 -11.29 18.90 10.66
N GLU A 223 -11.44 18.72 9.34
CA GLU A 223 -12.73 18.91 8.65
C GLU A 223 -13.79 17.91 9.17
N ALA A 224 -13.39 16.65 9.46
CA ALA A 224 -14.29 15.68 10.10
C ALA A 224 -14.76 16.16 11.49
N ALA A 225 -13.85 16.70 12.30
CA ALA A 225 -14.22 17.25 13.60
C ALA A 225 -15.17 18.45 13.50
N LEU A 226 -14.93 19.35 12.55
CA LEU A 226 -15.83 20.48 12.27
C LEU A 226 -17.22 20.01 11.83
N ILE A 227 -17.29 18.95 10.99
CA ILE A 227 -18.54 18.30 10.58
C ILE A 227 -19.21 17.63 11.79
N GLY A 228 -18.46 16.82 12.55
CA GLY A 228 -18.98 16.05 13.66
C GLY A 228 -19.52 16.91 14.81
N ARG A 229 -18.91 18.07 15.03
CA ARG A 229 -19.34 19.06 16.02
C ARG A 229 -20.29 20.13 15.47
N ASN A 230 -20.74 19.97 14.26
CA ASN A 230 -21.58 20.97 13.57
C ASN A 230 -21.01 22.40 13.62
N MET A 231 -19.69 22.54 13.64
CA MET A 231 -19.00 23.83 13.61
C MET A 231 -18.96 24.36 12.19
N ALA A 232 -19.57 25.50 11.93
CA ALA A 232 -19.57 26.12 10.60
C ALA A 232 -18.17 26.57 10.19
N PRO A 233 -17.67 26.21 8.99
CA PRO A 233 -16.28 26.51 8.58
C PRO A 233 -15.99 28.00 8.40
N GLY A 234 -17.02 28.81 8.20
CA GLY A 234 -16.94 30.26 8.05
C GLY A 234 -17.10 31.07 9.34
N MET A 235 -17.33 30.42 10.48
CA MET A 235 -17.68 31.06 11.75
C MET A 235 -16.64 32.06 12.29
N ASN A 236 -15.37 31.88 11.96
CA ASN A 236 -14.24 32.68 12.44
C ASN A 236 -13.61 33.55 11.35
N ARG A 237 -14.38 33.93 10.33
CA ARG A 237 -13.86 34.75 9.22
C ARG A 237 -14.88 35.78 8.73
N THR A 238 -14.41 36.78 7.98
CA THR A 238 -15.22 37.76 7.29
C THR A 238 -15.38 37.42 5.82
N PHE A 239 -16.37 37.98 5.17
CA PHE A 239 -16.68 37.81 3.75
C PHE A 239 -16.75 39.16 3.05
N ALA A 240 -16.39 39.21 1.77
CA ALA A 240 -16.34 40.46 1.02
C ALA A 240 -17.68 41.21 0.98
N ALA A 241 -18.80 40.48 0.92
CA ALA A 241 -20.13 41.12 0.94
C ALA A 241 -20.40 41.91 2.22
N GLY A 242 -19.77 41.58 3.35
CA GLY A 242 -19.93 42.33 4.61
C GLY A 242 -19.32 43.74 4.61
N ASP A 243 -18.39 43.98 3.68
CA ASP A 243 -17.74 45.29 3.52
C ASP A 243 -18.46 46.18 2.50
N TRP A 244 -19.51 45.68 1.83
CA TRP A 244 -20.22 46.44 0.82
C TRP A 244 -21.25 47.39 1.45
N PRO A 245 -21.33 48.65 1.03
CA PRO A 245 -22.25 49.66 1.60
C PRO A 245 -23.74 49.31 1.45
N ALA A 246 -24.08 48.49 0.46
CA ALA A 246 -25.44 47.99 0.24
C ALA A 246 -25.82 46.81 1.15
N SER A 247 -24.88 46.28 1.92
CA SER A 247 -25.08 45.10 2.71
C SER A 247 -25.48 45.43 4.16
N ASP A 248 -26.48 44.75 4.69
CA ASP A 248 -26.80 44.83 6.11
C ASP A 248 -25.80 44.04 6.95
N SER A 249 -24.86 44.74 7.60
CA SER A 249 -23.83 44.14 8.46
C SER A 249 -24.40 43.29 9.60
N SER A 250 -25.67 43.49 10.02
CA SER A 250 -26.34 42.72 11.04
C SER A 250 -26.59 41.27 10.58
N LEU A 251 -26.78 41.01 9.30
CA LEU A 251 -27.01 39.69 8.73
C LEU A 251 -25.77 38.81 8.83
N ALA A 252 -24.59 39.35 8.63
CA ALA A 252 -23.33 38.65 8.84
C ALA A 252 -23.18 38.22 10.31
N ALA A 253 -23.48 39.13 11.25
CA ALA A 253 -23.42 38.83 12.68
C ALA A 253 -24.42 37.74 13.08
N ARG A 254 -25.65 37.79 12.56
CA ARG A 254 -26.70 36.78 12.80
C ARG A 254 -26.31 35.41 12.27
N ALA A 255 -25.72 35.31 11.09
CA ALA A 255 -25.26 34.05 10.53
C ALA A 255 -24.13 33.41 11.38
N ILE A 256 -23.26 34.22 11.96
CA ILE A 256 -22.21 33.74 12.88
C ILE A 256 -22.81 33.33 14.24
N GLU A 257 -23.78 34.08 14.78
CA GLU A 257 -24.49 33.75 16.01
C GLU A 257 -25.27 32.43 15.87
N GLU A 258 -26.05 32.27 14.78
CA GLU A 258 -26.70 30.99 14.42
C GLU A 258 -25.67 29.83 14.39
N ALA A 259 -24.51 30.06 13.77
CA ALA A 259 -23.49 29.04 13.68
C ALA A 259 -22.88 28.66 15.04
N ARG A 260 -22.74 29.60 15.96
CA ARG A 260 -22.27 29.34 17.33
C ARG A 260 -23.30 28.59 18.18
N ASP A 261 -24.57 28.97 18.07
CA ASP A 261 -25.67 28.35 18.82
C ASP A 261 -25.88 26.87 18.41
N LEU A 262 -25.66 26.56 17.13
CA LEU A 262 -25.83 25.20 16.60
C LEU A 262 -24.56 24.34 16.74
N ALA A 263 -23.44 24.93 17.15
CA ALA A 263 -22.19 24.19 17.30
C ALA A 263 -22.19 23.32 18.57
N LEU A 264 -21.79 22.07 18.43
CA LEU A 264 -21.68 21.06 19.49
C LEU A 264 -20.23 20.96 19.97
N PHE A 265 -19.70 22.03 20.57
CA PHE A 265 -18.28 22.17 20.92
C PHE A 265 -17.74 21.01 21.77
N ASP A 266 -18.52 20.49 22.69
CA ASP A 266 -18.12 19.46 23.67
C ASP A 266 -18.43 18.03 23.18
N ARG A 267 -18.97 17.87 21.96
CA ARG A 267 -19.29 16.53 21.44
C ARG A 267 -18.03 15.69 21.35
N PRO A 268 -17.98 14.54 22.04
CA PRO A 268 -16.83 13.65 21.95
C PRO A 268 -16.73 13.02 20.55
N LEU A 269 -15.50 12.95 20.04
CA LEU A 269 -15.19 12.36 18.74
C LEU A 269 -13.92 11.52 18.88
N GLU A 270 -13.90 10.34 18.27
CA GLU A 270 -12.69 9.53 18.15
C GLU A 270 -12.06 9.74 16.76
N ILE A 271 -11.16 10.70 16.67
CA ILE A 271 -10.42 11.05 15.44
C ILE A 271 -8.94 10.91 15.70
N LEU A 272 -8.33 9.99 14.97
CA LEU A 272 -6.93 9.63 15.06
C LEU A 272 -6.22 9.99 13.75
N GLY A 273 -5.02 10.54 13.84
CA GLY A 273 -4.16 10.77 12.70
C GLY A 273 -2.73 10.33 12.98
N SER A 274 -2.04 9.86 11.97
CA SER A 274 -0.61 9.60 12.07
C SER A 274 0.11 9.99 10.77
N ASP A 275 1.39 10.32 10.92
CA ASP A 275 2.31 10.53 9.81
C ASP A 275 3.68 10.00 10.22
N ILE A 276 4.46 9.54 9.26
CA ILE A 276 5.84 9.09 9.51
C ILE A 276 6.75 10.27 9.82
N ASP A 277 6.41 11.47 9.32
CA ASP A 277 7.15 12.70 9.51
C ASP A 277 6.69 13.41 10.80
N PRO A 278 7.58 13.56 11.82
CA PRO A 278 7.24 14.22 13.07
C PRO A 278 6.86 15.71 12.90
N GLU A 279 7.39 16.38 11.88
CA GLU A 279 7.04 17.78 11.59
C GLU A 279 5.58 17.89 11.12
N GLN A 280 5.11 16.95 10.30
CA GLN A 280 3.72 16.89 9.85
C GLN A 280 2.77 16.59 10.99
N ALA A 281 3.10 15.63 11.86
CA ALA A 281 2.29 15.32 13.03
C ALA A 281 2.19 16.51 14.01
N GLN A 282 3.28 17.27 14.18
CA GLN A 282 3.25 18.51 14.97
C GLN A 282 2.40 19.59 14.31
N LEU A 283 2.56 19.77 12.99
CA LEU A 283 1.76 20.72 12.21
C LEU A 283 0.26 20.43 12.31
N ALA A 284 -0.13 19.16 12.31
CA ALA A 284 -1.53 18.74 12.48
C ALA A 284 -2.08 19.15 13.86
N ARG A 285 -1.30 18.99 14.93
CA ARG A 285 -1.68 19.46 16.29
C ARG A 285 -1.86 20.97 16.33
N ASP A 286 -0.92 21.72 15.73
CA ASP A 286 -0.99 23.18 15.67
C ASP A 286 -2.23 23.65 14.91
N HIS A 287 -2.54 23.04 13.77
CA HIS A 287 -3.73 23.35 12.97
C HIS A 287 -5.03 23.03 13.72
N ALA A 288 -5.09 21.88 14.41
CA ALA A 288 -6.27 21.51 15.24
C ALA A 288 -6.49 22.52 16.37
N HIS A 289 -5.41 22.97 17.01
CA HIS A 289 -5.49 24.02 18.03
C HIS A 289 -6.03 25.35 17.46
N HIS A 290 -5.52 25.79 16.29
CA HIS A 290 -6.01 27.01 15.62
C HIS A 290 -7.44 26.88 15.09
N ALA A 291 -7.91 25.67 14.81
CA ALA A 291 -9.30 25.40 14.46
C ALA A 291 -10.27 25.43 15.68
N GLY A 292 -9.75 25.67 16.90
CA GLY A 292 -10.56 25.64 18.12
C GLY A 292 -10.92 24.24 18.59
N LEU A 293 -10.21 23.19 18.10
CA LEU A 293 -10.49 21.80 18.43
C LEU A 293 -9.62 21.27 19.60
N GLY A 294 -8.58 22.04 19.98
CA GLY A 294 -7.70 21.70 21.10
C GLY A 294 -7.10 20.29 20.97
N ASN A 295 -7.12 19.54 22.07
CA ASN A 295 -6.62 18.17 22.14
C ASN A 295 -7.68 17.10 21.79
N SER A 296 -8.78 17.51 21.15
CA SER A 296 -9.87 16.58 20.80
C SER A 296 -9.48 15.57 19.70
N LEU A 297 -8.44 15.89 18.94
CA LEU A 297 -7.88 15.02 17.91
C LEU A 297 -6.52 14.49 18.39
N LYS A 298 -6.25 13.21 18.12
CA LYS A 298 -5.01 12.54 18.54
C LYS A 298 -4.11 12.36 17.32
N PHE A 299 -3.01 13.12 17.27
CA PHE A 299 -2.01 12.99 16.20
C PHE A 299 -0.70 12.39 16.75
N SER A 300 -0.21 11.33 16.08
CA SER A 300 0.98 10.59 16.48
C SER A 300 1.99 10.46 15.33
N VAL A 301 3.26 10.22 15.68
CA VAL A 301 4.28 9.83 14.71
C VAL A 301 4.26 8.31 14.61
N LYS A 302 3.86 7.79 13.44
CA LYS A 302 3.73 6.34 13.22
C LYS A 302 3.79 6.03 11.74
N ALA A 303 4.57 5.00 11.37
CA ALA A 303 4.58 4.52 10.00
C ALA A 303 3.28 3.77 9.66
N PHE A 304 2.85 3.83 8.40
CA PHE A 304 1.64 3.12 7.94
C PHE A 304 1.73 1.60 8.14
N ALA A 305 2.92 1.02 7.96
CA ALA A 305 3.15 -0.42 8.17
C ALA A 305 2.85 -0.89 9.60
N ASP A 306 3.06 0.00 10.58
CA ASP A 306 2.87 -0.26 12.01
C ASP A 306 1.46 0.09 12.49
N LEU A 307 0.54 0.39 11.55
CA LEU A 307 -0.82 0.77 11.89
C LEU A 307 -1.52 -0.37 12.63
N ASP A 308 -1.98 -0.06 13.83
CA ASP A 308 -2.77 -0.92 14.69
C ASP A 308 -3.80 -0.09 15.44
N CYS A 309 -5.04 -0.60 15.59
CA CYS A 309 -6.14 0.11 16.23
C CYS A 309 -7.17 -0.89 16.78
N ASP A 310 -7.42 -0.82 18.09
CA ASP A 310 -8.37 -1.67 18.81
C ASP A 310 -9.83 -1.21 18.67
N LEU A 311 -10.07 -0.05 18.04
CA LEU A 311 -11.41 0.47 17.83
C LEU A 311 -12.11 -0.29 16.68
N GLU A 312 -13.41 -0.42 16.77
CA GLU A 312 -14.22 -1.14 15.79
C GLU A 312 -15.12 -0.21 14.96
N TYR A 313 -15.59 -0.71 13.82
CA TYR A 313 -16.55 -0.05 12.91
C TYR A 313 -16.17 1.36 12.46
N GLY A 314 -14.89 1.65 12.43
CA GLY A 314 -14.36 2.95 12.04
C GLY A 314 -14.36 3.20 10.52
N CYS A 315 -13.87 4.39 10.15
CA CYS A 315 -13.62 4.80 8.78
C CYS A 315 -12.17 5.25 8.67
N LEU A 316 -11.41 4.59 7.82
CA LEU A 316 -10.04 4.98 7.52
C LEU A 316 -10.03 5.83 6.25
N PHE A 317 -9.38 6.98 6.33
CA PHE A 317 -9.16 7.87 5.18
C PHE A 317 -7.67 7.91 4.86
N CYS A 318 -7.33 7.69 3.61
CA CYS A 318 -5.96 7.77 3.12
C CYS A 318 -5.84 8.78 1.98
N ASN A 319 -4.92 9.73 2.13
CA ASN A 319 -4.41 10.53 1.04
C ASN A 319 -2.89 10.32 0.94
N PRO A 320 -2.44 9.12 0.48
CA PRO A 320 -1.04 8.77 0.46
C PRO A 320 -0.26 9.63 -0.54
N PRO A 321 1.08 9.71 -0.44
CA PRO A 321 1.88 10.49 -1.38
C PRO A 321 1.64 10.04 -2.82
N TYR A 322 1.61 11.03 -3.74
CA TYR A 322 1.48 10.78 -5.18
C TYR A 322 2.87 10.64 -5.81
N ALA A 323 3.03 9.71 -6.75
CA ALA A 323 4.31 9.43 -7.41
C ALA A 323 4.96 10.64 -8.12
N GLU A 324 4.20 11.71 -8.34
CA GLU A 324 4.68 12.95 -8.95
C GLU A 324 5.36 13.91 -7.97
N ARG A 325 5.27 13.67 -6.64
CA ARG A 325 5.64 14.65 -5.60
C ARG A 325 6.68 14.18 -4.60
N ILE A 326 6.86 12.89 -4.40
CA ILE A 326 7.76 12.32 -3.38
C ILE A 326 8.40 11.06 -3.93
N GLY A 327 9.74 11.00 -3.97
CA GLY A 327 10.53 9.83 -4.22
C GLY A 327 10.40 9.17 -5.59
N ALA A 328 11.05 8.06 -5.76
CA ALA A 328 10.92 7.24 -6.94
C ALA A 328 9.53 6.57 -6.98
N LYS A 329 8.99 6.37 -8.16
CA LYS A 329 7.72 5.65 -8.39
C LYS A 329 7.67 4.28 -7.68
N SER A 330 8.82 3.65 -7.47
CA SER A 330 9.02 2.41 -6.71
C SER A 330 8.51 2.49 -5.27
N ASP A 331 8.83 3.59 -4.56
CA ASP A 331 8.55 3.73 -3.12
C ASP A 331 7.04 3.88 -2.86
N VAL A 332 6.37 4.63 -3.72
CA VAL A 332 4.91 4.79 -3.68
C VAL A 332 4.20 3.47 -4.00
N GLU A 333 4.70 2.72 -5.00
CA GLU A 333 4.16 1.40 -5.33
C GLU A 333 4.36 0.39 -4.19
N GLU A 334 5.43 0.50 -3.42
CA GLU A 334 5.68 -0.35 -2.26
C GLU A 334 4.66 -0.09 -1.16
N ILE A 335 4.37 1.18 -0.86
CA ILE A 335 3.30 1.56 0.07
C ILE A 335 1.96 0.93 -0.38
N TYR A 336 1.61 1.04 -1.66
CA TYR A 336 0.34 0.47 -2.14
C TYR A 336 0.31 -1.06 -2.11
N ARG A 337 1.44 -1.74 -2.35
CA ARG A 337 1.53 -3.21 -2.21
C ARG A 337 1.37 -3.68 -0.77
N SER A 338 1.80 -2.88 0.20
CA SER A 338 1.65 -3.20 1.63
C SER A 338 0.24 -2.94 2.17
N MET A 339 -0.57 -2.10 1.49
CA MET A 339 -1.90 -1.72 1.98
C MET A 339 -2.82 -2.90 2.33
N PRO A 340 -2.94 -3.96 1.52
CA PRO A 340 -3.82 -5.07 1.87
C PRO A 340 -3.43 -5.75 3.19
N ASP A 341 -2.13 -5.89 3.46
CA ASP A 341 -1.63 -6.52 4.68
C ASP A 341 -1.89 -5.68 5.94
N VAL A 342 -1.91 -4.35 5.80
CA VAL A 342 -2.21 -3.42 6.88
C VAL A 342 -3.73 -3.29 7.08
N LEU A 343 -4.47 -3.02 6.00
CA LEU A 343 -5.90 -2.70 6.06
C LEU A 343 -6.76 -3.90 6.50
N ARG A 344 -6.36 -5.15 6.19
CA ARG A 344 -7.07 -6.35 6.65
C ARG A 344 -7.04 -6.56 8.17
N ARG A 345 -6.12 -5.89 8.89
CA ARG A 345 -6.11 -5.92 10.37
C ARG A 345 -7.31 -5.18 10.95
N LEU A 346 -7.83 -4.18 10.24
CA LEU A 346 -8.98 -3.37 10.61
C LEU A 346 -10.30 -4.03 10.11
N LYS A 347 -10.66 -5.16 10.69
CA LYS A 347 -11.69 -6.11 10.20
C LYS A 347 -13.07 -5.50 10.01
N THR A 348 -13.45 -4.55 10.86
CA THR A 348 -14.79 -3.92 10.85
C THR A 348 -14.81 -2.53 10.21
N TRP A 349 -13.70 -2.10 9.60
CA TRP A 349 -13.52 -0.76 9.08
C TRP A 349 -13.90 -0.62 7.61
N SER A 350 -14.42 0.55 7.25
CA SER A 350 -14.53 1.01 5.86
C SER A 350 -13.29 1.82 5.49
N HIS A 351 -12.81 1.69 4.24
CA HIS A 351 -11.59 2.35 3.81
C HIS A 351 -11.83 3.27 2.62
N TYR A 352 -11.30 4.47 2.69
CA TYR A 352 -11.49 5.56 1.74
C TYR A 352 -10.14 6.10 1.30
N ILE A 353 -9.76 5.88 0.03
CA ILE A 353 -8.41 6.16 -0.46
C ILE A 353 -8.48 7.10 -1.65
N LEU A 354 -7.87 8.30 -1.52
CA LEU A 354 -7.73 9.27 -2.59
C LEU A 354 -6.33 9.15 -3.21
N THR A 355 -6.25 8.84 -4.50
CA THR A 355 -4.95 8.77 -5.19
C THR A 355 -5.07 9.11 -6.67
N SER A 356 -3.98 9.66 -7.25
CA SER A 356 -3.82 9.85 -8.69
C SER A 356 -3.33 8.60 -9.42
N TYR A 357 -2.98 7.52 -8.69
CA TYR A 357 -2.42 6.31 -9.27
C TYR A 357 -3.47 5.45 -9.96
N ARG A 358 -3.51 5.47 -11.29
CA ARG A 358 -4.54 4.82 -12.11
C ARG A 358 -4.63 3.30 -11.96
N ARG A 359 -3.53 2.63 -11.57
CA ARG A 359 -3.46 1.18 -11.41
C ARG A 359 -3.61 0.73 -9.95
N PHE A 360 -4.16 1.58 -9.09
CA PHE A 360 -4.27 1.34 -7.65
C PHE A 360 -4.91 -0.02 -7.33
N GLU A 361 -6.08 -0.33 -7.89
CA GLU A 361 -6.79 -1.59 -7.62
C GLU A 361 -6.01 -2.83 -8.10
N ALA A 362 -5.26 -2.70 -9.18
CA ALA A 362 -4.43 -3.80 -9.67
C ALA A 362 -3.24 -4.07 -8.72
N ILE A 363 -2.70 -3.02 -8.08
CA ILE A 363 -1.55 -3.14 -7.19
C ILE A 363 -1.96 -3.66 -5.80
N VAL A 364 -3.14 -3.22 -5.29
CA VAL A 364 -3.70 -3.72 -4.03
C VAL A 364 -4.42 -5.08 -4.19
N GLY A 365 -4.61 -5.53 -5.44
CA GLY A 365 -5.23 -6.82 -5.74
C GLY A 365 -6.71 -6.91 -5.36
N GLN A 366 -7.41 -5.78 -5.28
CA GLN A 366 -8.83 -5.72 -4.92
C GLN A 366 -9.55 -4.57 -5.62
N LYS A 367 -10.78 -4.82 -6.08
CA LYS A 367 -11.66 -3.80 -6.68
C LYS A 367 -12.39 -3.04 -5.58
N ALA A 368 -12.51 -1.72 -5.74
CA ALA A 368 -13.32 -0.89 -4.87
C ALA A 368 -14.82 -1.06 -5.16
N ASP A 369 -15.65 -0.94 -4.12
CA ASP A 369 -17.11 -0.97 -4.24
C ASP A 369 -17.62 0.26 -5.00
N ARG A 370 -16.98 1.41 -4.78
CA ARG A 370 -17.29 2.66 -5.47
C ARG A 370 -16.03 3.42 -5.85
N ARG A 371 -16.14 4.20 -6.92
CA ARG A 371 -15.08 5.09 -7.39
C ARG A 371 -15.68 6.44 -7.74
N ARG A 372 -14.97 7.52 -7.36
CA ARG A 372 -15.33 8.88 -7.76
C ARG A 372 -14.11 9.60 -8.31
N LYS A 373 -14.28 10.22 -9.45
CA LYS A 373 -13.28 11.13 -10.03
C LYS A 373 -13.39 12.46 -9.29
N LEU A 374 -12.27 12.93 -8.74
CA LEU A 374 -12.13 14.20 -8.02
C LEU A 374 -10.84 14.89 -8.47
N TYR A 375 -10.65 16.14 -8.04
CA TYR A 375 -9.45 16.90 -8.37
C TYR A 375 -8.84 17.52 -7.10
N ASN A 376 -7.54 17.27 -6.88
CA ASN A 376 -6.75 17.95 -5.86
C ASN A 376 -5.89 19.04 -6.54
N GLY A 377 -6.42 20.26 -6.64
CA GLY A 377 -5.86 21.29 -7.49
C GLY A 377 -5.94 20.87 -8.96
N PRO A 378 -4.82 20.88 -9.72
CA PRO A 378 -4.80 20.42 -11.11
C PRO A 378 -4.73 18.90 -11.27
N ILE A 379 -4.48 18.16 -10.19
CA ILE A 379 -4.24 16.71 -10.24
C ILE A 379 -5.56 15.95 -10.24
N GLU A 380 -5.78 15.15 -11.28
CA GLU A 380 -6.88 14.20 -11.34
C GLU A 380 -6.63 13.04 -10.38
N CYS A 381 -7.57 12.81 -9.46
CA CYS A 381 -7.53 11.73 -8.49
C CYS A 381 -8.77 10.85 -8.61
N THR A 382 -8.64 9.61 -8.17
CA THR A 382 -9.79 8.72 -7.93
C THR A 382 -9.93 8.49 -6.43
N TYR A 383 -11.14 8.68 -5.94
CA TYR A 383 -11.54 8.34 -4.58
C TYR A 383 -12.13 6.93 -4.57
N PHE A 384 -11.34 5.97 -4.10
CA PHE A 384 -11.72 4.57 -3.97
C PHE A 384 -12.37 4.35 -2.62
N GLN A 385 -13.52 3.66 -2.61
CA GLN A 385 -14.29 3.36 -1.42
C GLN A 385 -14.43 1.85 -1.29
N PHE A 386 -14.01 1.30 -0.15
CA PHE A 386 -14.12 -0.11 0.22
C PHE A 386 -15.00 -0.18 1.46
N ASP A 387 -16.19 -0.75 1.29
CA ASP A 387 -17.23 -0.72 2.32
C ASP A 387 -17.00 -1.86 3.32
N GLY A 388 -16.78 -1.52 4.59
CA GLY A 388 -16.78 -2.47 5.71
C GLY A 388 -18.18 -2.69 6.27
N PRO A 389 -18.32 -3.57 7.27
CA PRO A 389 -19.60 -3.88 7.89
C PRO A 389 -20.22 -2.66 8.58
N ARG A 390 -21.53 -2.62 8.62
CA ARG A 390 -22.26 -1.60 9.39
C ARG A 390 -22.20 -1.91 10.88
N PRO A 391 -22.08 -0.89 11.75
CA PRO A 391 -22.22 -1.11 13.19
C PRO A 391 -23.57 -1.77 13.52
N PRO A 392 -23.62 -2.69 14.50
CA PRO A 392 -24.88 -3.23 15.02
C PRO A 392 -25.80 -2.14 15.56
N LYS A 393 -27.13 -2.39 15.57
CA LYS A 393 -28.08 -1.44 16.21
C LYS A 393 -27.72 -1.26 17.68
N GLY A 394 -27.63 -0.01 18.15
CA GLY A 394 -27.28 0.32 19.54
C GLY A 394 -25.79 0.25 19.84
N TRP A 395 -24.92 0.05 18.82
CA TRP A 395 -23.48 0.13 19.00
C TRP A 395 -23.06 1.54 19.45
N THR A 396 -22.27 1.59 20.50
CA THR A 396 -21.66 2.83 21.00
C THR A 396 -20.15 2.66 21.01
N ASN A 397 -19.43 3.74 20.75
CA ASN A 397 -17.98 3.77 20.75
C ASN A 397 -17.45 3.44 22.16
N GLY A 398 -17.02 2.21 22.40
CA GLY A 398 -16.44 1.73 23.64
C GLY A 398 -15.51 0.56 23.38
N PRO A 399 -14.64 0.19 24.35
CA PRO A 399 -13.79 -0.99 24.19
C PRO A 399 -14.66 -2.22 23.91
N ALA A 400 -14.18 -3.06 22.99
CA ALA A 400 -14.88 -4.26 22.53
C ALA A 400 -15.44 -5.06 23.70
N GLN A 401 -16.76 -5.01 23.91
CA GLN A 401 -17.41 -5.99 24.76
C GLN A 401 -17.41 -7.29 23.97
N ALA A 402 -16.82 -8.33 24.54
CA ALA A 402 -16.81 -9.69 24.01
C ALA A 402 -18.26 -10.21 23.94
N THR A 403 -19.03 -9.75 22.98
CA THR A 403 -20.32 -10.31 22.62
C THR A 403 -20.08 -11.38 21.56
N SER A 404 -20.71 -12.55 21.80
CA SER A 404 -20.79 -13.74 20.93
C SER A 404 -20.38 -13.53 19.49
N ALA A 405 -19.56 -14.44 18.95
CA ALA A 405 -19.06 -14.43 17.59
C ALA A 405 -20.12 -13.94 16.59
N PRO A 406 -19.89 -12.83 15.88
CA PRO A 406 -20.85 -12.35 14.90
C PRO A 406 -20.90 -13.29 13.71
N GLU A 407 -22.10 -13.44 13.12
CA GLU A 407 -22.28 -13.94 11.76
C GLU A 407 -21.20 -13.38 10.84
N ALA A 408 -20.70 -14.18 9.90
CA ALA A 408 -19.57 -13.89 9.04
C ALA A 408 -19.54 -12.41 8.56
N VAL A 409 -18.69 -11.62 9.20
CA VAL A 409 -18.55 -10.18 8.92
C VAL A 409 -17.83 -10.05 7.56
N VAL A 410 -18.52 -9.49 6.56
CA VAL A 410 -17.89 -9.16 5.28
C VAL A 410 -16.90 -8.00 5.51
N GLN A 411 -15.63 -8.31 5.52
CA GLN A 411 -14.55 -7.35 5.71
C GLN A 411 -14.29 -6.59 4.41
N ALA A 412 -13.92 -5.30 4.50
CA ALA A 412 -13.50 -4.51 3.34
C ALA A 412 -12.21 -5.03 2.72
N PHE A 413 -11.25 -5.48 3.54
CA PHE A 413 -10.04 -6.18 3.11
C PHE A 413 -9.88 -7.46 3.93
N GLY A 414 -9.43 -8.56 3.28
CA GLY A 414 -9.24 -9.84 3.96
C GLY A 414 -10.53 -10.64 4.14
N GLY A 415 -10.55 -11.48 5.19
CA GLY A 415 -11.62 -12.39 5.53
C GLY A 415 -11.41 -13.81 5.04
N LEU A 416 -11.95 -14.77 5.79
CA LEU A 416 -11.91 -16.20 5.47
C LEU A 416 -13.30 -16.68 5.05
N ASP A 417 -13.36 -17.49 4.01
CA ASP A 417 -14.58 -18.19 3.61
C ASP A 417 -14.67 -19.59 4.29
N GLN A 418 -15.83 -20.23 4.20
CA GLN A 418 -16.03 -21.60 4.71
C GLN A 418 -15.04 -22.61 4.13
N ARG A 419 -14.55 -22.39 2.89
CA ARG A 419 -13.56 -23.27 2.26
C ARG A 419 -12.21 -23.18 2.98
N ALA A 420 -11.82 -22.01 3.45
CA ALA A 420 -10.56 -21.80 4.15
C ALA A 420 -10.51 -22.60 5.45
N GLU A 421 -11.58 -22.65 6.24
CA GLU A 421 -11.65 -23.43 7.46
C GLU A 421 -11.59 -24.94 7.16
N SER A 422 -12.33 -25.41 6.17
CA SER A 422 -12.28 -26.83 5.74
C SER A 422 -10.87 -27.20 5.23
N GLN A 423 -10.21 -26.32 4.47
CA GLN A 423 -8.84 -26.53 4.01
C GLN A 423 -7.85 -26.56 5.18
N ALA A 424 -8.01 -25.70 6.18
CA ALA A 424 -7.18 -25.67 7.38
C ALA A 424 -7.30 -26.99 8.17
N GLU A 425 -8.50 -27.53 8.32
CA GLU A 425 -8.73 -28.80 8.98
C GLU A 425 -8.11 -29.97 8.21
N MET A 426 -8.35 -30.07 6.90
CA MET A 426 -7.75 -31.11 6.05
C MET A 426 -6.22 -31.04 6.10
N PHE A 427 -5.65 -29.85 6.05
CA PHE A 427 -4.22 -29.61 6.12
C PHE A 427 -3.65 -30.07 7.47
N ALA A 428 -4.25 -29.63 8.58
CA ALA A 428 -3.84 -30.00 9.93
C ALA A 428 -3.89 -31.55 10.14
N ASN A 429 -4.95 -32.21 9.65
CA ASN A 429 -5.07 -33.64 9.72
C ASN A 429 -3.99 -34.38 8.91
N ARG A 430 -3.63 -33.86 7.73
CA ARG A 430 -2.53 -34.40 6.90
C ARG A 430 -1.18 -34.24 7.59
N LEU A 431 -0.90 -33.07 8.18
CA LEU A 431 0.31 -32.81 8.97
C LEU A 431 0.43 -33.78 10.14
N ALA A 432 -0.64 -33.99 10.92
CA ALA A 432 -0.65 -34.88 12.06
C ALA A 432 -0.41 -36.36 11.66
N LYS A 433 -0.92 -36.79 10.50
CA LYS A 433 -0.67 -38.13 9.97
C LYS A 433 0.81 -38.32 9.67
N GLN A 434 1.44 -37.38 8.99
CA GLN A 434 2.86 -37.44 8.64
C GLN A 434 3.76 -37.30 9.87
N ALA A 435 3.45 -36.41 10.81
CA ALA A 435 4.20 -36.29 12.06
C ALA A 435 4.17 -37.56 12.89
N ARG A 436 3.03 -38.29 12.93
CA ARG A 436 2.93 -39.59 13.57
C ARG A 436 3.78 -40.66 12.86
N HIS A 437 3.82 -40.65 11.54
CA HIS A 437 4.65 -41.56 10.75
C HIS A 437 6.14 -41.39 11.07
N LEU A 438 6.60 -40.12 11.15
CA LEU A 438 7.99 -39.78 11.37
C LEU A 438 8.38 -39.62 12.87
N ARG A 439 7.49 -39.93 13.80
CA ARG A 439 7.67 -39.72 15.25
C ARG A 439 8.97 -40.31 15.87
N LYS A 440 9.54 -41.32 15.24
CA LYS A 440 10.77 -41.97 15.70
C LYS A 440 12.05 -41.29 15.21
N TRP A 441 11.95 -40.32 14.28
CA TRP A 441 13.11 -39.69 13.68
C TRP A 441 13.94 -38.85 14.65
N PRO A 442 13.35 -38.03 15.53
CA PRO A 442 14.12 -37.28 16.51
C PRO A 442 14.96 -38.20 17.41
N GLY A 443 14.43 -39.34 17.85
CA GLY A 443 15.18 -40.32 18.62
C GLY A 443 16.31 -41.04 17.84
N ARG A 444 16.31 -40.89 16.49
CA ARG A 444 17.40 -41.36 15.62
C ARG A 444 18.37 -40.24 15.24
N GLY A 445 18.30 -39.09 15.91
CA GLY A 445 19.14 -37.92 15.61
C GLY A 445 18.76 -37.17 14.33
N ILE A 446 17.53 -37.31 13.87
CA ILE A 446 16.99 -36.54 12.71
C ILE A 446 15.97 -35.52 13.23
N THR A 447 16.34 -34.27 13.35
CA THR A 447 15.49 -33.20 13.89
C THR A 447 15.00 -32.21 12.83
N CYS A 448 15.31 -32.45 11.54
CA CYS A 448 14.90 -31.64 10.42
C CYS A 448 14.36 -32.54 9.27
N TYR A 449 13.09 -32.34 8.90
CA TYR A 449 12.42 -33.17 7.88
C TYR A 449 11.13 -32.52 7.39
N ARG A 450 10.67 -32.97 6.21
CA ARG A 450 9.44 -32.49 5.58
C ARG A 450 8.19 -33.20 6.13
N LEU A 451 7.19 -32.37 6.51
CA LEU A 451 5.91 -32.83 7.00
C LEU A 451 4.81 -32.79 5.94
N TYR A 452 4.93 -31.87 4.96
CA TYR A 452 3.93 -31.67 3.93
C TYR A 452 4.58 -31.14 2.64
N ASP A 453 4.20 -31.70 1.49
CA ASP A 453 4.72 -31.31 0.17
C ASP A 453 3.59 -31.24 -0.87
N ARG A 454 2.72 -30.25 -0.76
CA ARG A 454 1.60 -30.04 -1.71
C ARG A 454 0.72 -31.27 -1.87
N ASP A 455 0.48 -31.97 -0.77
CA ASP A 455 -0.27 -33.22 -0.75
C ASP A 455 -1.72 -33.04 -1.21
N ILE A 456 -2.31 -31.88 -0.89
CA ILE A 456 -3.64 -31.43 -1.29
C ILE A 456 -3.47 -30.37 -2.39
N PRO A 457 -4.02 -30.58 -3.60
CA PRO A 457 -3.81 -29.68 -4.73
C PRO A 457 -4.20 -28.22 -4.47
N GLU A 458 -5.23 -27.98 -3.65
CA GLU A 458 -5.74 -26.65 -3.30
C GLU A 458 -4.89 -25.95 -2.23
N ILE A 459 -3.96 -26.68 -1.62
CA ILE A 459 -3.08 -26.17 -0.55
C ILE A 459 -1.62 -26.30 -1.00
N PRO A 460 -1.14 -25.35 -1.83
CA PRO A 460 0.17 -25.43 -2.45
C PRO A 460 1.31 -25.03 -1.49
N LEU A 461 1.33 -25.61 -0.30
CA LEU A 461 2.32 -25.36 0.73
C LEU A 461 3.34 -26.50 0.82
N ALA A 462 4.55 -26.18 1.28
CA ALA A 462 5.48 -27.15 1.85
C ALA A 462 5.74 -26.80 3.31
N VAL A 463 5.78 -27.80 4.18
CA VAL A 463 6.03 -27.60 5.61
C VAL A 463 7.19 -28.49 6.03
N ASP A 464 8.24 -27.84 6.51
CA ASP A 464 9.44 -28.47 7.04
C ASP A 464 9.55 -28.22 8.56
N LEU A 465 9.89 -29.24 9.31
CA LEU A 465 10.19 -29.15 10.74
C LEU A 465 11.70 -28.99 10.94
N TYR A 466 12.12 -28.05 11.78
CA TYR A 466 13.50 -27.83 12.17
C TYR A 466 13.61 -27.71 13.69
N ALA A 467 13.97 -28.75 14.38
CA ALA A 467 14.16 -28.81 15.84
C ALA A 467 12.98 -28.15 16.60
N GLY A 468 11.75 -28.55 16.28
CA GLY A 468 10.53 -28.04 16.93
C GLY A 468 10.02 -26.68 16.39
N ARG A 469 10.56 -26.22 15.27
CA ARG A 469 10.11 -25.02 14.55
C ARG A 469 9.56 -25.38 13.18
N LEU A 470 8.50 -24.73 12.73
CA LEU A 470 7.93 -24.92 11.40
C LEU A 470 8.43 -23.86 10.43
N HIS A 471 8.86 -24.31 9.27
CA HIS A 471 9.10 -23.47 8.11
C HIS A 471 8.04 -23.80 7.06
N ILE A 472 7.15 -22.84 6.76
CA ILE A 472 6.05 -23.00 5.82
C ILE A 472 6.37 -22.19 4.58
N ALA A 473 6.57 -22.84 3.44
CA ALA A 473 6.84 -22.21 2.16
C ALA A 473 5.65 -22.36 1.21
N GLU A 474 5.17 -21.24 0.66
CA GLU A 474 4.11 -21.23 -0.35
C GLU A 474 4.70 -21.39 -1.75
N TYR A 475 4.00 -22.19 -2.60
CA TYR A 475 4.24 -22.26 -4.04
C TYR A 475 3.18 -21.46 -4.79
N ASP A 476 3.63 -20.53 -5.62
CA ASP A 476 2.76 -19.67 -6.43
C ASP A 476 1.85 -20.51 -7.34
N ARG A 477 0.54 -20.43 -7.11
CA ARG A 477 -0.53 -21.03 -7.93
C ARG A 477 -1.66 -20.02 -8.12
N PRO A 478 -2.29 -19.99 -9.30
CA PRO A 478 -3.48 -19.16 -9.51
C PRO A 478 -4.60 -19.50 -8.52
N HIS A 479 -5.21 -18.47 -7.96
CA HIS A 479 -6.36 -18.53 -7.08
C HIS A 479 -7.25 -17.30 -7.26
N ASP A 480 -8.48 -17.36 -6.77
CA ASP A 480 -9.51 -16.31 -6.86
C ASP A 480 -9.53 -15.36 -5.65
N ARG A 481 -8.71 -15.59 -4.62
CA ARG A 481 -8.62 -14.75 -3.42
C ARG A 481 -8.01 -13.40 -3.75
N THR A 482 -8.53 -12.33 -3.12
CA THR A 482 -7.83 -11.04 -3.08
C THR A 482 -6.53 -11.16 -2.28
N ALA A 483 -5.64 -10.16 -2.39
CA ALA A 483 -4.37 -10.18 -1.66
C ALA A 483 -4.55 -10.29 -0.13
N GLY A 484 -5.52 -9.55 0.42
CA GLY A 484 -5.86 -9.60 1.84
C GLY A 484 -6.45 -10.95 2.27
N GLN A 485 -7.40 -11.51 1.51
CA GLN A 485 -7.96 -12.83 1.76
C GLN A 485 -6.92 -13.94 1.69
N HIS A 486 -5.97 -13.81 0.76
CA HIS A 486 -4.88 -14.76 0.64
C HIS A 486 -3.92 -14.71 1.83
N ALA A 487 -3.65 -13.51 2.35
CA ALA A 487 -2.86 -13.32 3.56
C ALA A 487 -3.53 -13.97 4.78
N ASP A 488 -4.83 -13.73 4.98
CA ASP A 488 -5.59 -14.35 6.07
C ASP A 488 -5.63 -15.89 5.95
N TRP A 489 -5.79 -16.39 4.70
CA TRP A 489 -5.74 -17.82 4.43
C TRP A 489 -4.39 -18.44 4.82
N LEU A 490 -3.28 -17.80 4.46
CA LEU A 490 -1.94 -18.29 4.83
C LEU A 490 -1.73 -18.29 6.35
N GLU A 491 -2.16 -17.23 7.03
CA GLU A 491 -2.09 -17.17 8.50
C GLU A 491 -2.96 -18.23 9.15
N ARG A 492 -4.17 -18.49 8.61
CA ARG A 492 -5.04 -19.56 9.11
C ARG A 492 -4.41 -20.95 8.92
N MET A 493 -3.76 -21.21 7.76
CA MET A 493 -3.01 -22.45 7.54
C MET A 493 -1.86 -22.59 8.55
N ALA A 494 -1.09 -21.52 8.77
CA ALA A 494 0.02 -21.51 9.72
C ALA A 494 -0.46 -21.76 11.16
N SER A 495 -1.56 -21.11 11.58
CA SER A 495 -2.18 -21.34 12.90
C SER A 495 -2.65 -22.78 13.07
N ALA A 496 -3.37 -23.33 12.06
CA ALA A 496 -3.85 -24.71 12.10
C ALA A 496 -2.71 -25.74 12.21
N ALA A 497 -1.58 -25.46 11.53
CA ALA A 497 -0.38 -26.29 11.65
C ALA A 497 0.21 -26.22 13.07
N GLY A 498 0.32 -25.02 13.63
CA GLY A 498 0.83 -24.81 14.99
C GLY A 498 -0.05 -25.47 16.06
N GLU A 499 -1.34 -25.23 16.01
CA GLU A 499 -2.34 -25.81 16.91
C GLU A 499 -2.27 -27.36 16.89
N ARG A 500 -2.23 -27.92 15.69
CA ARG A 500 -2.26 -29.38 15.50
C ARG A 500 -0.98 -30.09 15.92
N LEU A 501 0.16 -29.42 15.79
CA LEU A 501 1.48 -29.94 16.14
C LEU A 501 1.98 -29.48 17.50
N ALA A 502 1.19 -28.72 18.25
CA ALA A 502 1.53 -28.08 19.53
C ALA A 502 2.80 -27.22 19.44
N ILE A 503 2.93 -26.44 18.38
CA ILE A 503 4.04 -25.52 18.14
C ILE A 503 3.54 -24.08 18.33
N ARG A 504 4.27 -23.31 19.16
CA ARG A 504 3.90 -21.93 19.48
C ARG A 504 4.08 -21.00 18.26
N PRO A 505 3.26 -19.94 18.13
CA PRO A 505 3.29 -19.03 16.98
C PRO A 505 4.67 -18.45 16.67
N GLU A 506 5.45 -18.10 17.69
CA GLU A 506 6.80 -17.55 17.52
C GLU A 506 7.82 -18.55 16.91
N ASN A 507 7.45 -19.83 16.83
CA ASN A 507 8.24 -20.89 16.21
C ASN A 507 7.69 -21.30 14.81
N ILE A 508 6.83 -20.48 14.21
CA ILE A 508 6.27 -20.72 12.88
C ILE A 508 6.77 -19.65 11.94
N PHE A 509 7.52 -20.03 10.94
CA PHE A 509 8.13 -19.15 9.94
C PHE A 509 7.44 -19.34 8.60
N LEU A 510 6.65 -18.34 8.19
CA LEU A 510 5.91 -18.34 6.93
C LEU A 510 6.70 -17.62 5.84
N LYS A 511 7.03 -18.31 4.75
CA LYS A 511 7.72 -17.76 3.59
C LYS A 511 6.81 -17.69 2.38
N ARG A 512 6.58 -16.50 1.84
CA ARG A 512 5.89 -16.29 0.56
C ARG A 512 6.93 -16.33 -0.55
N ARG A 513 6.95 -17.37 -1.38
CA ARG A 513 7.79 -17.43 -2.59
C ARG A 513 7.16 -16.55 -3.68
N ARG A 514 7.57 -15.29 -3.75
CA ARG A 514 7.30 -14.47 -4.94
C ARG A 514 8.20 -14.93 -6.07
N ARG A 515 7.67 -15.04 -7.31
CA ARG A 515 8.52 -15.23 -8.50
C ARG A 515 9.42 -13.99 -8.65
N GLN A 516 10.62 -14.10 -8.14
CA GLN A 516 11.67 -13.11 -8.38
C GLN A 516 12.33 -13.40 -9.73
N ARG A 517 12.53 -12.36 -10.54
CA ARG A 517 13.33 -12.41 -11.77
C ARG A 517 14.65 -11.72 -11.46
N GLY A 518 15.76 -12.49 -11.50
CA GLY A 518 17.11 -11.92 -11.37
C GLY A 518 17.84 -12.29 -10.07
N THR A 519 18.75 -11.42 -9.62
CA THR A 519 19.72 -11.61 -8.51
C THR A 519 19.12 -11.63 -7.10
N ASP A 520 17.84 -11.37 -6.94
CA ASP A 520 17.17 -11.20 -5.64
C ASP A 520 17.06 -12.49 -4.80
N GLN A 521 17.48 -13.63 -5.34
CA GLN A 521 17.47 -14.92 -4.61
C GLN A 521 18.44 -14.96 -3.41
N TYR A 522 19.38 -14.02 -3.35
CA TYR A 522 20.48 -14.00 -2.38
C TYR A 522 20.44 -12.79 -1.44
N GLU A 523 19.41 -11.96 -1.51
CA GLU A 523 19.27 -10.80 -0.63
C GLU A 523 18.69 -11.17 0.73
N LYS A 524 19.25 -10.56 1.80
CA LYS A 524 18.69 -10.60 3.15
C LYS A 524 17.31 -9.96 3.17
N VAL A 525 16.32 -10.67 3.74
CA VAL A 525 14.94 -10.19 3.88
C VAL A 525 14.78 -9.26 5.09
N SER A 526 15.71 -9.27 6.05
CA SER A 526 15.71 -8.41 7.23
C SER A 526 17.13 -8.00 7.65
N GLU A 527 17.29 -6.79 8.20
CA GLU A 527 18.57 -6.29 8.72
C GLU A 527 18.88 -6.82 10.14
N ASP A 528 17.89 -7.28 10.89
CA ASP A 528 18.05 -7.84 12.22
C ASP A 528 18.46 -9.32 12.14
N ALA A 529 19.65 -9.63 12.65
CA ALA A 529 20.20 -10.99 12.63
C ALA A 529 19.38 -11.94 13.53
N THR A 530 18.50 -12.75 12.91
CA THR A 530 17.76 -13.77 13.66
C THR A 530 18.69 -14.91 14.07
N PRO A 531 18.59 -15.44 15.31
CA PRO A 531 19.42 -16.52 15.78
C PRO A 531 19.33 -17.77 14.89
N ARG A 532 20.47 -18.28 14.42
CA ARG A 532 20.52 -19.55 13.71
C ARG A 532 20.10 -20.71 14.61
N VAL A 533 19.32 -21.61 14.08
CA VAL A 533 18.84 -22.81 14.80
C VAL A 533 19.76 -23.97 14.51
N THR A 534 20.15 -24.72 15.53
CA THR A 534 20.91 -25.98 15.34
C THR A 534 19.96 -27.14 15.13
N VAL A 535 20.19 -27.90 14.07
CA VAL A 535 19.48 -29.14 13.75
C VAL A 535 20.45 -30.31 13.64
N SER A 536 19.94 -31.53 13.82
CA SER A 536 20.73 -32.76 13.71
C SER A 536 20.23 -33.61 12.55
N GLU A 537 21.18 -34.19 11.79
CA GLU A 537 20.91 -35.10 10.70
C GLU A 537 22.10 -36.03 10.49
N GLY A 538 21.85 -37.36 10.49
CA GLY A 538 22.86 -38.34 10.17
C GLY A 538 24.11 -38.31 11.07
N GLY A 539 23.94 -37.97 12.35
CA GLY A 539 25.05 -37.81 13.29
C GLY A 539 25.79 -36.48 13.24
N CYS A 540 25.47 -35.64 12.26
CA CYS A 540 26.05 -34.29 12.12
C CYS A 540 25.06 -33.21 12.60
N LYS A 541 25.58 -32.03 12.94
CA LYS A 541 24.82 -30.85 13.35
C LYS A 541 24.96 -29.74 12.30
N PHE A 542 23.88 -29.01 12.04
CA PHE A 542 23.87 -27.92 11.07
C PHE A 542 23.18 -26.69 11.63
N LEU A 543 23.70 -25.53 11.29
CA LEU A 543 23.01 -24.26 11.53
C LEU A 543 22.03 -24.01 10.40
N VAL A 544 20.79 -23.65 10.72
CA VAL A 544 19.79 -23.23 9.75
C VAL A 544 19.25 -21.86 10.10
N ASN A 545 18.83 -21.10 9.12
CA ASN A 545 18.18 -19.80 9.28
C ASN A 545 16.77 -19.89 8.66
N LEU A 546 15.75 -19.64 9.45
CA LEU A 546 14.36 -19.81 9.04
C LEU A 546 13.67 -18.49 8.61
N SER A 547 14.30 -17.33 8.87
CA SER A 547 13.70 -15.99 8.65
C SER A 547 14.37 -15.16 7.55
N ASP A 548 15.71 -15.06 7.54
CA ASP A 548 16.41 -14.00 6.80
C ASP A 548 16.70 -14.34 5.33
N TYR A 549 16.75 -15.62 4.99
CA TYR A 549 17.07 -16.11 3.64
C TYR A 549 15.92 -16.92 3.04
N ILE A 550 15.85 -16.97 1.72
CA ILE A 550 14.85 -17.81 1.01
C ILE A 550 15.10 -19.28 1.32
N ASP A 551 16.36 -19.72 1.28
CA ASP A 551 16.78 -21.07 1.59
C ASP A 551 17.29 -21.17 3.03
N THR A 552 16.96 -22.27 3.70
CA THR A 552 17.19 -22.45 5.15
C THR A 552 18.64 -22.74 5.52
N GLY A 553 19.51 -23.02 4.56
CA GLY A 553 20.91 -23.42 4.81
C GLY A 553 21.15 -24.93 4.80
N LEU A 554 20.09 -25.76 4.67
CA LEU A 554 20.21 -27.21 4.55
C LEU A 554 19.10 -27.77 3.65
N PHE A 555 19.48 -28.34 2.51
CA PHE A 555 18.57 -29.01 1.59
C PHE A 555 18.24 -30.41 2.09
N LEU A 556 17.01 -30.60 2.62
CA LEU A 556 16.58 -31.84 3.29
C LEU A 556 16.46 -33.02 2.33
N ASP A 557 16.20 -32.78 1.06
CA ASP A 557 16.06 -33.81 0.01
C ASP A 557 17.38 -34.56 -0.31
N HIS A 558 18.53 -33.95 0.02
CA HIS A 558 19.86 -34.55 -0.15
C HIS A 558 20.34 -35.41 1.05
N ARG A 559 19.51 -35.64 2.06
CA ARG A 559 19.88 -36.38 3.29
C ARG A 559 20.50 -37.74 2.98
N ILE A 560 19.88 -38.53 2.08
CA ILE A 560 20.37 -39.84 1.72
C ILE A 560 21.67 -39.72 0.91
N THR A 561 21.74 -38.80 -0.04
CA THR A 561 22.95 -38.55 -0.84
C THR A 561 24.15 -38.19 0.05
N ARG A 562 23.91 -37.31 1.06
CA ARG A 562 24.95 -37.00 2.05
C ARG A 562 25.41 -38.24 2.82
N GLY A 563 24.48 -39.11 3.21
CA GLY A 563 24.82 -40.39 3.84
C GLY A 563 25.72 -41.28 2.96
N MET A 564 25.36 -41.41 1.67
CA MET A 564 26.16 -42.19 0.71
C MET A 564 27.58 -41.61 0.55
N VAL A 565 27.68 -40.31 0.43
CA VAL A 565 28.98 -39.59 0.37
C VAL A 565 29.80 -39.85 1.62
N ARG A 566 29.21 -39.78 2.81
CA ARG A 566 29.90 -40.12 4.07
C ARG A 566 30.44 -41.53 4.09
N ASP A 567 29.60 -42.48 3.69
CA ASP A 567 29.94 -43.89 3.76
C ASP A 567 31.07 -44.27 2.77
N GLU A 568 31.27 -43.45 1.71
CA GLU A 568 32.37 -43.63 0.74
C GLU A 568 33.59 -42.72 1.06
N SER A 569 33.63 -41.96 2.14
CA SER A 569 34.60 -40.89 2.39
C SER A 569 35.90 -41.40 3.08
N ALA A 570 35.85 -42.55 3.78
CA ALA A 570 37.00 -43.00 4.59
C ALA A 570 38.29 -43.11 3.77
N GLY A 571 39.33 -42.40 4.20
CA GLY A 571 40.63 -42.37 3.57
C GLY A 571 40.71 -41.58 2.26
N LYS A 572 39.66 -40.84 1.85
CA LYS A 572 39.58 -40.16 0.58
C LYS A 572 39.83 -38.64 0.68
N ARG A 573 40.33 -38.05 -0.40
CA ARG A 573 40.42 -36.61 -0.63
C ARG A 573 39.14 -36.18 -1.37
N MET A 574 38.35 -35.29 -0.74
CA MET A 574 37.07 -34.91 -1.28
C MET A 574 37.04 -33.45 -1.76
N VAL A 575 36.37 -33.21 -2.90
CA VAL A 575 36.02 -31.87 -3.37
C VAL A 575 34.51 -31.71 -3.47
N ASN A 576 34.00 -30.54 -2.99
CA ASN A 576 32.59 -30.18 -3.06
C ASN A 576 32.48 -28.86 -3.83
N LEU A 577 31.95 -28.92 -5.05
CA LEU A 577 31.70 -27.76 -5.91
C LEU A 577 30.26 -27.31 -5.75
N PHE A 578 30.04 -25.98 -5.81
CA PHE A 578 28.75 -25.34 -5.46
C PHE A 578 28.33 -25.70 -4.03
N ALA A 579 29.28 -25.58 -3.11
CA ALA A 579 29.20 -26.24 -1.81
C ALA A 579 28.14 -25.65 -0.88
N TYR A 580 27.61 -24.43 -1.16
CA TYR A 580 26.64 -23.74 -0.32
C TYR A 580 27.14 -23.67 1.12
N THR A 581 26.39 -24.17 2.11
CA THR A 581 26.76 -24.18 3.53
C THR A 581 27.69 -25.34 3.92
N GLY A 582 28.23 -26.08 2.94
CA GLY A 582 29.23 -27.13 3.13
C GLY A 582 28.68 -28.44 3.74
N ALA A 583 27.38 -28.69 3.66
CA ALA A 583 26.77 -29.86 4.30
C ALA A 583 27.36 -31.20 3.82
N PHE A 584 27.63 -31.38 2.54
CA PHE A 584 28.31 -32.57 2.00
C PHE A 584 29.75 -32.69 2.51
N SER A 585 30.48 -31.57 2.59
CA SER A 585 31.84 -31.55 3.12
C SER A 585 31.89 -31.96 4.60
N VAL A 586 30.91 -31.52 5.43
CA VAL A 586 30.80 -31.92 6.83
C VAL A 586 30.55 -33.44 6.95
N TYR A 587 29.63 -33.98 6.13
CA TYR A 587 29.38 -35.43 6.13
C TYR A 587 30.60 -36.22 5.68
N SER A 588 31.33 -35.77 4.68
CA SER A 588 32.55 -36.40 4.19
C SER A 588 33.65 -36.37 5.26
N ALA A 589 33.89 -35.25 5.91
CA ALA A 589 34.86 -35.17 7.00
C ALA A 589 34.48 -36.09 8.19
N ALA A 590 33.17 -36.08 8.57
CA ALA A 590 32.66 -36.99 9.61
C ALA A 590 32.75 -38.48 9.21
N GLY A 591 32.79 -38.78 7.91
CA GLY A 591 32.99 -40.12 7.35
C GLY A 591 34.45 -40.55 7.24
N GLY A 592 35.41 -39.74 7.73
CA GLY A 592 36.84 -40.06 7.75
C GLY A 592 37.57 -39.72 6.48
N ALA A 593 37.12 -38.70 5.73
CA ALA A 593 37.89 -38.13 4.64
C ALA A 593 39.24 -37.53 5.16
N VAL A 594 40.34 -37.81 4.47
CA VAL A 594 41.68 -37.25 4.82
C VAL A 594 41.77 -35.79 4.56
N SER A 595 41.03 -35.30 3.57
CA SER A 595 40.89 -33.86 3.30
C SER A 595 39.59 -33.54 2.60
N THR A 596 39.09 -32.31 2.82
CA THR A 596 37.92 -31.78 2.09
C THR A 596 38.27 -30.40 1.51
N THR A 597 37.92 -30.18 0.24
CA THR A 597 37.97 -28.87 -0.41
C THR A 597 36.56 -28.40 -0.71
N THR A 598 36.14 -27.33 -0.03
CA THR A 598 34.78 -26.77 -0.12
C THR A 598 34.83 -25.51 -0.97
N VAL A 599 34.22 -25.52 -2.16
CA VAL A 599 34.30 -24.46 -3.17
C VAL A 599 32.97 -23.79 -3.37
N ASP A 600 32.90 -22.47 -3.17
CA ASP A 600 31.70 -21.65 -3.42
C ASP A 600 32.09 -20.22 -3.77
N LEU A 601 31.29 -19.51 -4.56
CA LEU A 601 31.49 -18.11 -4.91
C LEU A 601 31.20 -17.15 -3.75
N SER A 602 30.35 -17.55 -2.81
CA SER A 602 29.83 -16.72 -1.73
C SER A 602 30.68 -16.85 -0.46
N ASN A 603 31.31 -15.75 -0.04
CA ASN A 603 31.95 -15.70 1.28
C ASN A 603 30.98 -16.01 2.42
N THR A 604 29.74 -15.51 2.35
CA THR A 604 28.70 -15.76 3.37
C THR A 604 28.43 -17.26 3.53
N TYR A 605 28.37 -17.99 2.43
CA TYR A 605 28.16 -19.45 2.48
C TYR A 605 29.39 -20.19 2.95
N LEU A 606 30.58 -19.77 2.56
CA LEU A 606 31.83 -20.36 3.08
C LEU A 606 32.00 -20.10 4.58
N ASP A 607 31.63 -18.92 5.09
CA ASP A 607 31.64 -18.65 6.53
C ASP A 607 30.62 -19.49 7.28
N TRP A 608 29.45 -19.76 6.64
CA TRP A 608 28.47 -20.69 7.18
C TRP A 608 28.98 -22.12 7.19
N ALA A 609 29.67 -22.55 6.12
CA ALA A 609 30.32 -23.86 6.06
C ALA A 609 31.37 -24.00 7.17
N ARG A 610 32.24 -23.01 7.39
CA ARG A 610 33.20 -22.98 8.50
C ARG A 610 32.50 -23.10 9.87
N ALA A 611 31.35 -22.44 10.04
CA ALA A 611 30.58 -22.53 11.25
C ALA A 611 29.99 -23.95 11.45
N ASN A 612 29.52 -24.60 10.39
CA ASN A 612 29.05 -25.98 10.43
C ASN A 612 30.18 -26.96 10.76
N PHE A 613 31.40 -26.77 10.24
CA PHE A 613 32.57 -27.58 10.59
C PHE A 613 32.88 -27.44 12.09
N ARG A 614 32.97 -26.22 12.62
CA ARG A 614 33.21 -25.97 14.04
C ARG A 614 32.16 -26.59 14.93
N LEU A 615 30.86 -26.52 14.52
CA LEU A 615 29.72 -27.11 15.27
C LEU A 615 29.85 -28.63 15.41
N ASN A 616 30.54 -29.28 14.47
CA ASN A 616 30.78 -30.72 14.48
C ASN A 616 32.16 -31.11 15.05
N GLY A 617 32.92 -30.15 15.59
CA GLY A 617 34.25 -30.42 16.12
C GLY A 617 35.30 -30.76 15.05
N ILE A 618 35.03 -30.46 13.78
CA ILE A 618 35.95 -30.71 12.66
C ILE A 618 36.87 -29.52 12.53
N ALA A 619 38.18 -29.76 12.68
CA ALA A 619 39.24 -28.75 12.60
C ALA A 619 40.47 -29.31 11.89
N GLY A 620 41.35 -28.42 11.45
CA GLY A 620 42.66 -28.78 10.82
C GLY A 620 42.79 -28.25 9.40
N ASP A 621 44.03 -28.09 8.96
CA ASP A 621 44.38 -27.48 7.67
C ASP A 621 44.06 -28.39 6.47
N SER A 622 43.74 -29.65 6.71
CA SER A 622 43.25 -30.59 5.69
C SER A 622 41.87 -30.23 5.13
N HIS A 623 41.09 -29.35 5.83
CA HIS A 623 39.79 -28.90 5.40
C HIS A 623 39.82 -27.48 4.84
N ARG A 624 39.83 -27.36 3.52
CA ARG A 624 40.02 -26.08 2.80
C ARG A 624 38.70 -25.49 2.37
N PHE A 625 38.59 -24.14 2.43
CA PHE A 625 37.44 -23.38 1.94
C PHE A 625 37.92 -22.38 0.90
N VAL A 626 37.50 -22.60 -0.35
CA VAL A 626 38.00 -21.86 -1.51
C VAL A 626 36.88 -21.00 -2.09
N ARG A 627 37.12 -19.70 -2.18
CA ARG A 627 36.19 -18.78 -2.85
C ARG A 627 36.55 -18.76 -4.35
N SER A 628 35.82 -19.52 -5.14
CA SER A 628 35.99 -19.57 -6.61
C SER A 628 34.71 -20.04 -7.27
N GLY A 629 34.51 -19.70 -8.55
CA GLY A 629 33.54 -20.35 -9.42
C GLY A 629 33.98 -21.80 -9.71
N ALA A 630 33.05 -22.74 -9.80
CA ALA A 630 33.39 -24.14 -10.03
C ALA A 630 34.18 -24.36 -11.33
N MET A 631 33.80 -23.68 -12.42
CA MET A 631 34.51 -23.76 -13.71
C MET A 631 35.88 -23.09 -13.64
N GLU A 632 36.02 -22.00 -12.90
CA GLU A 632 37.31 -21.33 -12.66
C GLU A 632 38.22 -22.23 -11.81
N PHE A 633 37.69 -22.77 -10.72
CA PHE A 633 38.42 -23.71 -9.87
C PHE A 633 39.00 -24.89 -10.65
N ILE A 634 38.22 -25.49 -11.56
CA ILE A 634 38.66 -26.62 -12.37
C ILE A 634 39.78 -26.17 -13.33
N ARG A 635 39.66 -25.04 -13.98
CA ARG A 635 40.67 -24.51 -14.94
C ARG A 635 41.98 -24.13 -14.26
N ASP A 636 41.92 -23.64 -13.03
CA ASP A 636 43.09 -23.19 -12.28
C ASP A 636 43.92 -24.34 -11.68
N HIS A 637 43.42 -25.59 -11.78
CA HIS A 637 44.12 -26.78 -11.28
C HIS A 637 44.65 -27.62 -12.46
N ALA A 638 45.91 -27.95 -12.34
CA ALA A 638 46.54 -28.85 -13.34
C ALA A 638 45.88 -30.24 -13.31
N PRO A 639 45.66 -30.87 -14.48
CA PRO A 639 45.18 -32.27 -14.53
C PRO A 639 46.04 -33.22 -13.68
N GLY A 640 45.40 -34.13 -12.97
CA GLY A 640 46.09 -35.14 -12.15
C GLY A 640 45.20 -35.66 -11.03
N ALA A 641 45.61 -36.77 -10.41
CA ALA A 641 44.85 -37.45 -9.37
C ALA A 641 44.88 -36.68 -8.02
N GLN A 642 44.09 -35.60 -7.93
CA GLN A 642 44.01 -34.74 -6.74
C GLN A 642 42.90 -35.17 -5.78
N TYR A 643 41.81 -35.72 -6.31
CA TYR A 643 40.61 -36.06 -5.53
C TYR A 643 40.14 -37.47 -5.82
N ASP A 644 39.57 -38.13 -4.79
CA ASP A 644 39.07 -39.50 -4.87
C ASP A 644 37.52 -39.53 -4.78
N LEU A 645 36.94 -38.43 -4.30
CA LEU A 645 35.50 -38.25 -4.16
C LEU A 645 35.13 -36.80 -4.51
N ALA A 646 34.08 -36.60 -5.29
CA ALA A 646 33.58 -35.29 -5.64
C ALA A 646 32.06 -35.21 -5.48
N VAL A 647 31.57 -34.03 -5.09
CA VAL A 647 30.15 -33.68 -5.11
C VAL A 647 29.96 -32.42 -5.94
N VAL A 648 28.95 -32.46 -6.81
CA VAL A 648 28.62 -31.37 -7.73
C VAL A 648 27.10 -31.20 -7.74
N ASP A 649 26.60 -30.15 -7.09
CA ASP A 649 25.17 -29.83 -7.00
C ASP A 649 24.90 -28.40 -7.45
N PRO A 650 24.97 -28.11 -8.77
CA PRO A 650 24.89 -26.76 -9.30
C PRO A 650 23.46 -26.24 -9.31
N PRO A 651 23.27 -24.90 -9.20
CA PRO A 651 21.99 -24.27 -9.46
C PRO A 651 21.59 -24.43 -10.93
N THR A 652 20.29 -24.35 -11.22
CA THR A 652 19.77 -24.39 -12.61
C THR A 652 20.38 -23.28 -13.47
N PHE A 653 20.49 -22.06 -12.91
CA PHE A 653 21.14 -20.89 -13.51
C PHE A 653 21.88 -20.10 -12.42
N SER A 654 23.01 -19.52 -12.77
CA SER A 654 23.75 -18.61 -11.90
C SER A 654 24.12 -17.33 -12.65
N ASN A 655 23.61 -16.19 -12.16
CA ASN A 655 23.87 -14.84 -12.69
C ASN A 655 24.82 -14.04 -11.79
N SER A 656 25.91 -14.62 -11.33
CA SER A 656 26.84 -13.91 -10.46
C SER A 656 27.55 -12.77 -11.20
N LYS A 657 27.52 -11.54 -10.62
CA LYS A 657 28.26 -10.37 -11.11
C LYS A 657 29.78 -10.56 -11.11
N SER A 658 30.28 -11.59 -10.43
CA SER A 658 31.70 -11.90 -10.28
C SER A 658 32.20 -13.04 -11.19
N ALA A 659 31.34 -13.69 -11.98
CA ALA A 659 31.70 -14.75 -12.91
C ALA A 659 31.73 -14.22 -14.36
N ALA A 660 32.72 -14.63 -15.15
CA ALA A 660 32.87 -14.30 -16.58
C ALA A 660 31.82 -15.05 -17.44
N GLY A 661 30.51 -14.92 -17.13
CA GLY A 661 29.39 -15.52 -17.88
C GLY A 661 28.29 -16.09 -17.01
N VAL A 662 27.11 -16.32 -17.62
CA VAL A 662 25.95 -16.97 -17.00
C VAL A 662 26.16 -18.49 -17.11
N PHE A 663 26.22 -19.17 -15.95
CA PHE A 663 26.23 -20.63 -15.89
C PHE A 663 24.81 -21.18 -16.15
N ASP A 664 24.70 -22.15 -17.07
CA ASP A 664 23.47 -22.89 -17.37
C ASP A 664 23.78 -24.39 -17.30
N ILE A 665 23.12 -25.11 -16.39
CA ILE A 665 23.44 -26.52 -16.14
C ILE A 665 23.26 -27.40 -17.38
N GLN A 666 22.24 -27.17 -18.22
CA GLN A 666 22.03 -27.99 -19.43
C GLN A 666 23.08 -27.77 -20.48
N ARG A 667 23.65 -26.57 -20.59
CA ARG A 667 24.69 -26.21 -21.52
C ARG A 667 26.07 -26.64 -21.02
N ASP A 668 26.37 -26.39 -19.74
CA ASP A 668 27.73 -26.37 -19.22
C ASP A 668 28.10 -27.65 -18.44
N TYR A 669 27.17 -28.58 -18.20
CA TYR A 669 27.44 -29.78 -17.37
C TYR A 669 28.54 -30.68 -17.98
N VAL A 670 28.63 -30.76 -19.30
CA VAL A 670 29.64 -31.61 -19.98
C VAL A 670 31.03 -31.08 -19.71
N GLU A 671 31.27 -29.77 -19.93
CA GLU A 671 32.56 -29.12 -19.62
C GLU A 671 32.91 -29.25 -18.14
N LEU A 672 31.91 -29.03 -17.26
CA LEU A 672 32.07 -29.15 -15.82
C LEU A 672 32.50 -30.55 -15.38
N LEU A 673 31.80 -31.58 -15.84
CA LEU A 673 32.07 -32.97 -15.44
C LEU A 673 33.35 -33.50 -16.09
N THR A 674 33.61 -33.19 -17.36
CA THR A 674 34.84 -33.58 -18.05
C THR A 674 36.08 -32.97 -17.40
N GLY A 675 36.02 -31.65 -17.10
CA GLY A 675 37.12 -30.97 -16.42
C GLY A 675 37.33 -31.49 -14.99
N LEU A 676 36.26 -31.79 -14.26
CA LEU A 676 36.38 -32.38 -12.94
C LEU A 676 36.96 -33.81 -12.97
N ALA A 677 36.58 -34.64 -13.96
CA ALA A 677 37.09 -35.98 -14.12
C ALA A 677 38.63 -36.00 -14.34
N GLN A 678 39.18 -34.95 -14.94
CA GLN A 678 40.64 -34.80 -15.08
C GLN A 678 41.35 -34.58 -13.73
N LEU A 679 40.67 -34.09 -12.71
CA LEU A 679 41.20 -33.90 -11.36
C LEU A 679 41.01 -35.09 -10.45
N MET A 680 40.25 -36.10 -10.90
CA MET A 680 39.96 -37.31 -10.12
C MET A 680 41.03 -38.40 -10.27
N SER A 681 41.19 -39.15 -9.20
CA SER A 681 41.95 -40.39 -9.24
C SER A 681 41.25 -41.46 -10.12
N PRO A 682 41.97 -42.42 -10.73
CA PRO A 682 41.39 -43.62 -11.31
C PRO A 682 40.48 -44.30 -10.28
N GLY A 683 39.27 -44.72 -10.69
CA GLY A 683 38.26 -45.27 -9.78
C GLY A 683 37.61 -44.25 -8.86
N GLY A 684 37.97 -42.97 -8.99
CA GLY A 684 37.35 -41.87 -8.23
C GLY A 684 35.83 -41.72 -8.53
N VAL A 685 35.07 -41.19 -7.56
CA VAL A 685 33.62 -41.14 -7.65
C VAL A 685 33.15 -39.68 -7.64
N ILE A 686 32.25 -39.31 -8.57
CA ILE A 686 31.57 -38.05 -8.64
C ILE A 686 30.07 -38.24 -8.37
N TYR A 687 29.53 -37.58 -7.35
CA TYR A 687 28.10 -37.43 -7.13
C TYR A 687 27.65 -36.14 -7.80
N PHE A 688 26.91 -36.26 -8.91
CA PHE A 688 26.34 -35.14 -9.64
C PHE A 688 24.84 -35.11 -9.44
N SER A 689 24.30 -33.97 -9.01
CA SER A 689 22.86 -33.77 -8.81
C SER A 689 22.36 -32.51 -9.49
N THR A 690 21.04 -32.47 -9.78
CA THR A 690 20.36 -31.28 -10.28
C THR A 690 18.88 -31.30 -9.97
N ASN A 691 18.30 -30.13 -9.66
CA ASN A 691 16.86 -29.92 -9.49
C ASN A 691 16.15 -29.47 -10.79
N PHE A 692 16.87 -29.35 -11.91
CA PHE A 692 16.32 -28.95 -13.19
C PHE A 692 15.45 -30.05 -13.79
N LYS A 693 14.13 -29.89 -13.77
CA LYS A 693 13.15 -30.93 -14.18
C LYS A 693 13.25 -31.39 -15.62
N ARG A 694 13.77 -30.54 -16.52
CA ARG A 694 13.89 -30.84 -17.95
C ARG A 694 15.32 -31.23 -18.34
N PHE A 695 16.20 -31.44 -17.36
CA PHE A 695 17.58 -31.80 -17.58
C PHE A 695 17.69 -33.12 -18.38
N LYS A 696 18.49 -33.10 -19.45
CA LYS A 696 18.80 -34.27 -20.24
C LYS A 696 20.29 -34.56 -20.04
N PHE A 697 20.57 -35.72 -19.41
CA PHE A 697 21.92 -36.19 -19.23
C PHE A 697 22.27 -37.09 -20.43
N ASP A 698 23.37 -36.80 -21.09
CA ASP A 698 23.95 -37.65 -22.13
C ASP A 698 25.09 -38.48 -21.51
N GLU A 699 24.88 -39.78 -21.39
CA GLU A 699 25.82 -40.68 -20.74
C GLU A 699 27.14 -40.79 -21.51
N SER A 700 27.13 -40.52 -22.84
CA SER A 700 28.29 -40.59 -23.71
C SER A 700 29.12 -39.25 -23.69
N ALA A 701 28.59 -38.19 -23.13
CA ALA A 701 29.16 -36.87 -23.19
C ALA A 701 30.33 -36.63 -22.20
N VAL A 702 30.58 -37.56 -21.26
CA VAL A 702 31.66 -37.47 -20.27
C VAL A 702 32.64 -38.65 -20.52
N PRO A 703 33.66 -38.41 -21.40
CA PRO A 703 34.64 -39.45 -21.75
C PRO A 703 35.43 -39.89 -20.54
N GLY A 704 35.75 -41.21 -20.46
CA GLY A 704 36.53 -41.78 -19.37
C GLY A 704 35.78 -41.83 -18.02
N ALA A 705 34.44 -41.91 -18.05
CA ALA A 705 33.63 -42.01 -16.87
C ALA A 705 32.40 -42.89 -17.11
N ALA A 706 31.96 -43.65 -16.08
CA ALA A 706 30.79 -44.51 -16.11
C ALA A 706 29.66 -43.95 -15.26
N PRO A 707 28.72 -43.13 -15.83
CA PRO A 707 27.59 -42.57 -15.11
C PRO A 707 26.49 -43.59 -14.85
N ARG A 708 25.96 -43.62 -13.62
CA ARG A 708 24.79 -44.38 -13.24
C ARG A 708 23.79 -43.52 -12.53
N GLU A 709 22.57 -43.40 -13.06
CA GLU A 709 21.51 -42.65 -12.39
C GLU A 709 21.03 -43.38 -11.13
N ILE A 710 21.08 -42.72 -9.98
CA ILE A 710 20.67 -43.23 -8.66
C ILE A 710 19.52 -42.41 -8.04
N SER A 711 18.84 -41.57 -8.79
CA SER A 711 17.80 -40.61 -8.33
C SER A 711 16.76 -41.25 -7.41
N ARG A 712 16.29 -42.49 -7.71
CA ARG A 712 15.31 -43.17 -6.90
C ARG A 712 15.82 -43.58 -5.52
N GLN A 713 17.13 -43.75 -5.36
CA GLN A 713 17.79 -44.18 -4.13
C GLN A 713 18.13 -43.01 -3.22
N THR A 714 18.17 -41.76 -3.76
CA THR A 714 18.68 -40.55 -3.07
C THR A 714 17.56 -39.71 -2.45
N VAL A 715 16.30 -39.85 -2.90
CA VAL A 715 15.19 -39.04 -2.38
C VAL A 715 14.60 -39.62 -1.10
N PRO A 716 14.64 -38.93 0.04
CA PRO A 716 14.16 -39.43 1.32
C PRO A 716 12.64 -39.72 1.32
N GLU A 717 12.19 -40.54 2.29
CA GLU A 717 10.79 -40.96 2.38
C GLU A 717 9.81 -39.82 2.73
N ASP A 718 10.29 -38.80 3.44
CA ASP A 718 9.51 -37.62 3.81
C ASP A 718 9.19 -36.69 2.59
N PHE A 719 9.84 -36.92 1.44
CA PHE A 719 9.51 -36.24 0.19
C PHE A 719 8.56 -37.06 -0.66
N ARG A 720 7.34 -36.56 -0.87
CA ARG A 720 6.34 -37.16 -1.76
C ARG A 720 6.79 -37.12 -3.22
N ASN A 721 7.35 -35.99 -3.65
CA ASN A 721 7.87 -35.84 -5.00
C ASN A 721 9.19 -36.57 -5.17
N LYS A 722 9.15 -37.79 -5.71
CA LYS A 722 10.35 -38.61 -5.97
C LYS A 722 11.21 -38.10 -7.13
N ARG A 723 10.82 -36.98 -7.76
CA ARG A 723 11.59 -36.25 -8.79
C ARG A 723 11.95 -34.83 -8.34
N ILE A 724 12.22 -34.63 -7.04
CA ILE A 724 12.60 -33.32 -6.51
C ILE A 724 13.97 -32.90 -7.00
N HIS A 725 14.89 -33.86 -7.07
CA HIS A 725 16.18 -33.78 -7.77
C HIS A 725 16.44 -35.04 -8.56
N ARG A 726 17.45 -35.00 -9.44
CA ARG A 726 18.06 -36.19 -10.07
C ARG A 726 19.51 -36.27 -9.61
N CYS A 727 20.03 -37.48 -9.49
CA CYS A 727 21.38 -37.74 -9.02
C CYS A 727 22.02 -38.88 -9.80
N TRP A 728 23.27 -38.67 -10.17
CA TRP A 728 24.12 -39.67 -10.81
C TRP A 728 25.35 -39.94 -9.93
N ARG A 729 25.75 -41.21 -9.84
CA ARG A 729 27.04 -41.62 -9.34
C ARG A 729 27.88 -41.99 -10.54
N ILE A 730 28.98 -41.29 -10.75
CA ILE A 730 29.86 -41.36 -11.91
C ILE A 730 31.20 -41.90 -11.40
N VAL A 731 31.68 -43.02 -11.95
CA VAL A 731 32.98 -43.59 -11.63
C VAL A 731 33.95 -43.19 -12.77
N VAL A 732 35.08 -42.62 -12.41
CA VAL A 732 36.11 -42.26 -13.38
C VAL A 732 36.93 -43.47 -13.71
N ASP A 733 37.04 -43.81 -15.02
CA ASP A 733 37.74 -44.99 -15.49
C ASP A 733 39.22 -44.91 -15.20
N ASP A 734 39.90 -46.08 -15.17
CA ASP A 734 41.35 -46.13 -15.13
C ASP A 734 41.88 -45.48 -16.43
N LYS A 735 42.78 -44.50 -16.27
CA LYS A 735 43.48 -43.92 -17.43
C LYS A 735 44.49 -44.97 -17.92
N ASP A 736 44.20 -45.64 -19.04
CA ASP A 736 45.19 -46.40 -19.76
C ASP A 736 46.40 -45.52 -20.21
#